data_f0d7b6a590069e338d070834cff8e00b
#
_entry.id   f0d7b6a590069e338d070834cff8e00b
#
_cell.length_a   1.000
_cell.length_b   1.000
_cell.length_c   1.000
_cell.angle_alpha   90.00
_cell.angle_beta   90.00
_cell.angle_gamma   90.00
#
_symmetry.space_group_name_H-M   'P 1'
#
loop_
_entity.id
_entity.type
_entity.pdbx_description
1 polymer ?
#
loop_
_entity_poly.entity_id
_entity_poly.type
_entity_poly.pdbx_seq_one_letter_code
_entity_poly.pdbx_strand_id
1 'polypeptide(L)'
;MSWLNDYMDIDVTPKEYSDRLTMTGSKVEGWENMGESVQNVVAGKVLTCEDHPDSDHLHVCTVDAGTGEILQIVCGAPNVKAGIIVPVALVGAVLPDGKIKKGKLRGVESYGMLCSHDELGITEDMLGYEPEYGILILPDDTKIGTDIKDIFGMNETVVEFEITSNRPDCFSIIGLARETAASFNKKFTIPEVKFNENSENIADTISVDVQDKNKCKRYCARMVKNVKIGPSPSWMQERLRACGVRPINNIVDITNYVLLEYGQPMHAFDLRDLQDNKIIVRRANDGEVIKTLDEQDRTLTSNDLVIADGGRAVAIAGVMGGFNSEVKDDTTTVIFESATFDGASVRLTEQRVGLRTESSSRYEKGLDYNNTVPAVERACQLVEELGCGENVGGMIDVMGNVTDMQPLAFRPDKINAFLGTEIPTEDMVKYFDALEIKVDLDKMTVTPPSFRPDLEGEADIAEEVARFYGYDKIPVTLLSGEATCGMKTERQQVQDRVNELLTAQGMYEIYTYTFTSPSIFDKLNIPKDSEMRNVVKITNPLGEDTSVMRTTTIASMMDILSRNYNYRNPSAKLFEIGKIFIPTTDGELPNEPVKITMGMYGDNVDFYDIKGICETMFAQLNVKNVKYEAVTDNPTFHPGRCAKISAGNKVIGIIGEIHPAVSRKYGIETPVYIAELDFENVFINIKTDIKFKELPKYPAVTRDIAMLVDKTVPVADIENVIKKASGKMLESLQLFDVYEGKQIPEGKKSVAYSAIYRSADRSLTGDEVQKVFDKVVKNLENQIGAQLR
;
A
#
# COMPACT_ATOMS: atom_id res chain seq x y z
N MET A 1 26.58 -13.05 -0.27
CA MET A 1 26.89 -13.97 -1.41
C MET A 1 27.79 -15.13 -0.99
N SER A 2 28.77 -14.95 -0.11
CA SER A 2 29.70 -16.02 0.32
C SER A 2 28.99 -17.24 0.89
N TRP A 3 27.89 -17.06 1.64
CA TRP A 3 27.13 -18.16 2.24
C TRP A 3 26.52 -19.12 1.20
N LEU A 4 26.22 -18.67 -0.02
CA LEU A 4 25.73 -19.53 -1.11
C LEU A 4 26.77 -20.59 -1.52
N ASN A 5 28.05 -20.30 -1.36
CA ASN A 5 29.14 -21.24 -1.71
C ASN A 5 29.17 -22.49 -0.83
N ASP A 6 28.47 -22.53 0.29
CA ASP A 6 28.31 -23.75 1.09
C ASP A 6 27.43 -24.80 0.34
N TYR A 7 26.64 -24.37 -0.63
CA TYR A 7 25.64 -25.19 -1.36
C TYR A 7 25.94 -25.34 -2.83
N MET A 8 26.68 -24.41 -3.42
CA MET A 8 26.98 -24.37 -4.84
C MET A 8 28.25 -23.55 -5.09
N ASP A 9 28.97 -23.84 -6.18
CA ASP A 9 30.12 -23.04 -6.59
C ASP A 9 29.68 -21.92 -7.53
N ILE A 10 29.71 -20.67 -7.04
CA ILE A 10 29.36 -19.47 -7.79
C ILE A 10 30.49 -18.44 -7.71
N ASP A 11 30.99 -18.06 -8.88
CA ASP A 11 32.03 -17.03 -9.06
C ASP A 11 31.55 -16.07 -10.15
N VAL A 12 30.69 -15.12 -9.77
CA VAL A 12 30.12 -14.08 -10.65
C VAL A 12 30.12 -12.74 -9.93
N THR A 13 30.11 -11.67 -10.69
CA THR A 13 29.98 -10.34 -10.11
C THR A 13 28.58 -10.13 -9.50
N PRO A 14 28.43 -9.30 -8.46
CA PRO A 14 27.13 -8.99 -7.87
C PRO A 14 26.09 -8.50 -8.91
N LYS A 15 26.54 -7.76 -9.91
CA LYS A 15 25.68 -7.30 -11.01
C LYS A 15 25.18 -8.45 -11.87
N GLU A 16 26.05 -9.35 -12.30
CA GLU A 16 25.66 -10.53 -13.10
C GLU A 16 24.72 -11.44 -12.32
N TYR A 17 24.97 -11.60 -11.02
CA TYR A 17 24.08 -12.31 -10.10
C TYR A 17 22.69 -11.69 -10.06
N SER A 18 22.63 -10.40 -9.76
CA SER A 18 21.39 -9.61 -9.70
C SER A 18 20.57 -9.67 -10.98
N ASP A 19 21.24 -9.39 -12.13
CA ASP A 19 20.60 -9.41 -13.44
C ASP A 19 20.01 -10.80 -13.74
N ARG A 20 20.77 -11.85 -13.47
CA ARG A 20 20.34 -13.23 -13.77
C ARG A 20 19.19 -13.69 -12.90
N LEU A 21 19.25 -13.48 -11.59
CA LEU A 21 18.19 -13.89 -10.66
C LEU A 21 16.88 -13.13 -10.95
N THR A 22 16.97 -11.84 -11.22
CA THR A 22 15.81 -11.03 -11.62
C THR A 22 15.18 -11.57 -12.91
N MET A 23 15.98 -11.90 -13.91
CA MET A 23 15.48 -12.44 -15.19
C MET A 23 14.89 -13.85 -15.07
N THR A 24 15.24 -14.61 -14.06
CA THR A 24 14.67 -15.94 -13.77
C THR A 24 13.55 -15.92 -12.71
N GLY A 25 13.05 -14.73 -12.33
CA GLY A 25 11.87 -14.55 -11.52
C GLY A 25 12.10 -14.25 -10.03
N SER A 26 13.35 -14.23 -9.56
CA SER A 26 13.72 -13.80 -8.20
C SER A 26 14.26 -12.38 -8.25
N LYS A 27 13.36 -11.40 -8.08
CA LYS A 27 13.69 -9.97 -8.23
C LYS A 27 14.68 -9.52 -7.16
N VAL A 28 15.81 -8.97 -7.60
CA VAL A 28 16.79 -8.30 -6.76
C VAL A 28 16.48 -6.81 -6.72
N GLU A 29 16.31 -6.26 -5.50
CA GLU A 29 16.09 -4.83 -5.27
C GLU A 29 17.39 -4.04 -5.29
N GLY A 30 18.45 -4.63 -4.75
CA GLY A 30 19.75 -4.02 -4.68
C GLY A 30 20.82 -4.96 -4.17
N TRP A 31 22.05 -4.49 -4.18
CA TRP A 31 23.17 -5.15 -3.55
C TRP A 31 24.19 -4.12 -3.06
N GLU A 32 24.91 -4.47 -2.02
CA GLU A 32 25.97 -3.65 -1.46
C GLU A 32 27.16 -4.51 -1.03
N ASN A 33 28.36 -3.95 -1.12
CA ASN A 33 29.54 -4.54 -0.52
C ASN A 33 29.72 -3.92 0.88
N MET A 34 29.62 -4.74 1.91
CA MET A 34 29.90 -4.29 3.28
C MET A 34 31.33 -3.74 3.30
N GLY A 35 31.55 -2.61 3.96
CA GLY A 35 32.88 -2.01 4.01
C GLY A 35 33.38 -1.37 2.71
N GLU A 36 32.54 -1.16 1.70
CA GLU A 36 32.93 -0.38 0.51
C GLU A 36 33.36 1.05 0.88
N SER A 37 32.76 1.61 1.92
CA SER A 37 33.08 2.91 2.48
C SER A 37 34.36 2.96 3.29
N VAL A 38 35.01 1.80 3.56
CA VAL A 38 36.26 1.69 4.35
C VAL A 38 37.32 1.00 3.49
N GLN A 39 38.26 1.78 2.96
CA GLN A 39 39.32 1.26 2.11
C GLN A 39 40.70 1.75 2.58
N ASN A 40 41.71 0.89 2.47
CA ASN A 40 43.08 1.17 2.90
C ASN A 40 43.19 1.58 4.39
N VAL A 41 42.44 0.88 5.24
CA VAL A 41 42.56 0.96 6.69
C VAL A 41 43.09 -0.36 7.22
N VAL A 42 44.20 -0.33 7.95
CA VAL A 42 44.86 -1.53 8.43
C VAL A 42 45.14 -1.45 9.93
N ALA A 43 45.32 -2.62 10.57
CA ALA A 43 45.79 -2.68 11.96
C ALA A 43 47.23 -2.19 12.05
N GLY A 44 47.51 -1.22 12.92
CA GLY A 44 48.82 -0.70 13.13
C GLY A 44 49.16 -0.57 14.61
N LYS A 45 50.45 -0.72 14.95
CA LYS A 45 50.96 -0.61 16.32
C LYS A 45 51.52 0.78 16.57
N VAL A 46 51.05 1.47 17.58
CA VAL A 46 51.66 2.72 18.04
C VAL A 46 52.96 2.41 18.78
N LEU A 47 54.08 2.82 18.20
CA LEU A 47 55.41 2.60 18.77
C LEU A 47 55.79 3.62 19.82
N THR A 48 55.58 4.93 19.49
CA THR A 48 55.79 6.06 20.40
C THR A 48 54.59 7.00 20.37
N CYS A 49 54.36 7.69 21.47
CA CYS A 49 53.36 8.71 21.58
C CYS A 49 53.90 9.85 22.44
N GLU A 50 54.15 10.98 21.83
CA GLU A 50 54.73 12.18 22.45
C GLU A 50 53.79 13.37 22.37
N ASP A 51 53.86 14.29 23.31
CA ASP A 51 53.02 15.50 23.30
C ASP A 51 53.37 16.38 22.11
N HIS A 52 52.36 16.99 21.50
CA HIS A 52 52.53 17.86 20.35
C HIS A 52 53.17 19.20 20.81
N PRO A 53 54.24 19.69 20.13
CA PRO A 53 54.98 20.86 20.60
C PRO A 53 54.13 22.16 20.71
N ASP A 54 53.08 22.28 19.92
CA ASP A 54 52.21 23.47 19.86
C ASP A 54 50.75 23.18 20.20
N SER A 55 50.46 22.12 20.98
CA SER A 55 49.09 21.73 21.36
C SER A 55 49.09 20.95 22.66
N ASP A 56 48.13 21.24 23.50
CA ASP A 56 47.84 20.60 24.76
C ASP A 56 46.87 19.39 24.63
N HIS A 57 46.34 19.17 23.43
CA HIS A 57 45.36 18.12 23.12
C HIS A 57 45.80 17.14 22.03
N LEU A 58 46.92 17.40 21.35
CA LEU A 58 47.39 16.56 20.26
C LEU A 58 48.63 15.79 20.67
N HIS A 59 48.77 14.61 20.14
CA HIS A 59 49.95 13.77 20.31
C HIS A 59 50.57 13.45 18.93
N VAL A 60 51.89 13.36 18.89
CA VAL A 60 52.63 12.93 17.72
C VAL A 60 53.02 11.45 17.90
N CYS A 61 52.49 10.59 17.11
CA CYS A 61 52.69 9.14 17.21
C CYS A 61 53.57 8.63 16.07
N THR A 62 54.41 7.70 16.36
CA THR A 62 55.05 6.84 15.34
C THR A 62 54.33 5.50 15.33
N VAL A 63 53.91 5.05 14.12
CA VAL A 63 53.03 3.91 13.96
C VAL A 63 53.61 2.95 12.92
N ASP A 64 53.68 1.68 13.27
CA ASP A 64 53.93 0.61 12.33
C ASP A 64 52.59 0.06 11.81
N ALA A 65 52.31 0.32 10.56
CA ALA A 65 51.10 -0.15 9.87
C ALA A 65 51.32 -1.36 8.94
N GLY A 66 52.46 -2.03 9.06
CA GLY A 66 52.83 -3.17 8.24
C GLY A 66 53.21 -2.80 6.80
N THR A 67 53.38 -1.54 6.47
CA THR A 67 53.73 -1.06 5.13
C THR A 67 55.25 -1.12 4.82
N GLY A 68 56.06 -1.46 5.81
CA GLY A 68 57.51 -1.41 5.72
C GLY A 68 58.14 -0.06 6.08
N GLU A 69 57.38 0.97 6.28
CA GLU A 69 57.75 2.30 6.73
C GLU A 69 57.03 2.68 8.01
N ILE A 70 57.72 3.35 8.92
CA ILE A 70 57.09 3.88 10.15
C ILE A 70 56.43 5.21 9.84
N LEU A 71 55.16 5.31 10.10
CA LEU A 71 54.35 6.48 9.80
C LEU A 71 54.33 7.44 11.00
N GLN A 72 54.51 8.72 10.73
CA GLN A 72 54.19 9.79 11.71
C GLN A 72 52.72 10.21 11.55
N ILE A 73 51.96 10.08 12.63
CA ILE A 73 50.51 10.43 12.67
C ILE A 73 50.25 11.34 13.87
N VAL A 74 49.52 12.40 13.63
CA VAL A 74 49.07 13.30 14.71
C VAL A 74 47.67 12.90 15.12
N CYS A 75 47.46 12.60 16.39
CA CYS A 75 46.21 12.16 16.96
C CYS A 75 45.73 13.03 18.10
N GLY A 76 44.43 13.31 18.15
CA GLY A 76 43.80 14.09 19.23
C GLY A 76 42.98 13.22 20.21
N ALA A 77 43.02 11.92 20.08
CA ALA A 77 42.22 11.05 20.94
C ALA A 77 42.83 10.92 22.34
N PRO A 78 42.02 10.98 23.40
CA PRO A 78 42.53 10.98 24.79
C PRO A 78 43.04 9.60 25.21
N ASN A 79 42.70 8.54 24.52
CA ASN A 79 43.10 7.16 24.86
C ASN A 79 44.32 6.66 24.06
N VAL A 80 44.95 7.50 23.23
CA VAL A 80 46.15 7.14 22.47
C VAL A 80 47.35 6.99 23.39
N LYS A 81 48.10 5.90 23.24
CA LYS A 81 49.35 5.61 24.00
C LYS A 81 50.25 4.66 23.22
N ALA A 82 51.53 4.67 23.58
CA ALA A 82 52.46 3.70 23.00
C ALA A 82 52.13 2.24 23.38
N GLY A 83 52.35 1.33 22.45
CA GLY A 83 52.17 -0.12 22.61
C GLY A 83 50.84 -0.68 22.14
N ILE A 84 49.79 0.13 21.99
CA ILE A 84 48.47 -0.34 21.54
C ILE A 84 48.41 -0.61 20.05
N ILE A 85 47.55 -1.51 19.64
CA ILE A 85 47.20 -1.77 18.23
C ILE A 85 45.87 -1.08 17.94
N VAL A 86 45.83 -0.33 16.81
CA VAL A 86 44.71 0.54 16.42
C VAL A 86 44.44 0.48 14.93
N PRO A 87 43.23 0.81 14.46
CA PRO A 87 42.99 1.04 13.03
C PRO A 87 43.73 2.29 12.53
N VAL A 88 44.47 2.12 11.44
CA VAL A 88 45.28 3.14 10.79
C VAL A 88 44.77 3.36 9.36
N ALA A 89 44.11 4.48 9.13
CA ALA A 89 43.79 4.92 7.78
C ALA A 89 45.02 5.52 7.11
N LEU A 90 45.49 4.88 6.08
CA LEU A 90 46.67 5.28 5.29
C LEU A 90 46.33 6.50 4.42
N VAL A 91 47.35 7.21 3.93
CA VAL A 91 47.13 8.29 2.95
C VAL A 91 46.48 7.70 1.69
N GLY A 92 45.32 8.26 1.34
CA GLY A 92 44.48 7.75 0.27
C GLY A 92 43.34 6.83 0.73
N ALA A 93 43.29 6.47 2.01
CA ALA A 93 42.17 5.71 2.57
C ALA A 93 40.83 6.44 2.35
N VAL A 94 39.78 5.64 2.17
CA VAL A 94 38.37 6.09 2.08
C VAL A 94 37.70 5.70 3.38
N LEU A 95 37.03 6.64 4.00
CA LEU A 95 36.19 6.44 5.17
C LEU A 95 34.78 6.96 4.87
N PRO A 96 33.73 6.60 5.63
CA PRO A 96 32.38 7.11 5.44
C PRO A 96 32.32 8.65 5.31
N ASP A 97 33.11 9.36 6.10
CA ASP A 97 33.12 10.84 6.12
C ASP A 97 34.08 11.47 5.08
N GLY A 98 34.80 10.69 4.31
CA GLY A 98 35.64 11.18 3.25
C GLY A 98 36.99 10.51 3.07
N LYS A 99 37.87 11.15 2.30
CA LYS A 99 39.15 10.57 1.90
C LYS A 99 40.30 11.16 2.70
N ILE A 100 41.16 10.28 3.27
CA ILE A 100 42.34 10.67 4.05
C ILE A 100 43.46 11.18 3.13
N LYS A 101 43.96 12.35 3.45
CA LYS A 101 45.06 12.98 2.74
C LYS A 101 46.22 13.24 3.70
N LYS A 102 47.44 13.34 3.17
CA LYS A 102 48.55 13.85 3.93
C LYS A 102 48.16 15.25 4.48
N GLY A 103 48.23 15.37 5.77
CA GLY A 103 47.81 16.57 6.49
C GLY A 103 48.97 17.28 7.21
N LYS A 104 48.72 18.50 7.65
CA LYS A 104 49.61 19.22 8.55
C LYS A 104 48.79 19.84 9.67
N LEU A 105 48.99 19.33 10.89
CA LEU A 105 48.25 19.76 12.07
C LEU A 105 49.18 20.60 12.95
N ARG A 106 48.83 21.86 13.14
CA ARG A 106 49.61 22.84 13.91
C ARG A 106 51.14 22.79 13.64
N GLY A 107 51.52 22.65 12.36
CA GLY A 107 52.93 22.62 11.95
C GLY A 107 53.57 21.26 11.82
N VAL A 108 53.02 20.20 12.38
CA VAL A 108 53.52 18.81 12.29
C VAL A 108 52.79 18.04 11.18
N GLU A 109 53.55 17.33 10.34
CA GLU A 109 52.97 16.50 9.24
C GLU A 109 52.38 15.22 9.79
N SER A 110 51.22 14.85 9.24
CA SER A 110 50.53 13.59 9.54
C SER A 110 50.33 12.77 8.25
N TYR A 111 50.79 11.51 8.28
CA TYR A 111 50.76 10.57 7.14
C TYR A 111 49.69 9.52 7.30
N GLY A 112 48.52 9.91 7.81
CA GLY A 112 47.37 9.02 8.06
C GLY A 112 46.56 9.50 9.21
N MET A 113 45.61 8.68 9.64
CA MET A 113 44.70 8.92 10.76
C MET A 113 44.56 7.66 11.58
N LEU A 114 44.55 7.77 12.93
CA LEU A 114 44.09 6.71 13.83
C LEU A 114 42.60 6.85 14.00
N CYS A 115 41.83 5.75 13.78
CA CYS A 115 40.39 5.83 13.66
C CYS A 115 39.67 5.34 14.91
N SER A 116 38.56 5.97 15.21
CA SER A 116 37.52 5.47 16.11
C SER A 116 36.65 4.43 15.42
N HIS A 117 35.82 3.73 16.18
CA HIS A 117 34.84 2.81 15.60
C HIS A 117 33.80 3.55 14.73
N ASP A 118 33.33 4.72 15.14
CA ASP A 118 32.37 5.54 14.41
C ASP A 118 32.87 5.96 13.03
N GLU A 119 34.15 6.41 12.96
CA GLU A 119 34.79 6.80 11.70
C GLU A 119 34.91 5.65 10.70
N LEU A 120 34.89 4.41 11.21
CA LEU A 120 34.94 3.19 10.40
C LEU A 120 33.53 2.62 10.10
N GLY A 121 32.47 3.19 10.65
CA GLY A 121 31.13 2.63 10.60
C GLY A 121 30.98 1.31 11.34
N ILE A 122 31.87 1.01 12.31
CA ILE A 122 31.81 -0.17 13.15
C ILE A 122 30.88 0.11 14.33
N THR A 123 29.83 -0.69 14.43
CA THR A 123 28.81 -0.57 15.48
C THR A 123 29.24 -1.27 16.78
N GLU A 124 28.66 -0.89 17.92
CA GLU A 124 28.90 -1.57 19.20
C GLU A 124 28.58 -3.08 19.14
N ASP A 125 27.57 -3.46 18.35
CA ASP A 125 27.22 -4.87 18.12
C ASP A 125 28.32 -5.65 17.40
N MET A 126 29.14 -4.99 16.58
CA MET A 126 30.29 -5.62 15.93
C MET A 126 31.47 -5.78 16.91
N LEU A 127 31.57 -4.90 17.89
CA LEU A 127 32.60 -4.94 18.92
C LEU A 127 32.25 -5.93 20.04
N GLY A 128 30.95 -6.11 20.35
CA GLY A 128 30.49 -6.93 21.46
C GLY A 128 30.70 -6.29 22.84
N TYR A 129 31.10 -5.02 22.86
CA TYR A 129 31.28 -4.23 24.09
C TYR A 129 31.10 -2.73 23.77
N GLU A 130 30.79 -1.94 24.79
CA GLU A 130 30.74 -0.47 24.68
C GLU A 130 32.17 0.07 24.59
N PRO A 131 32.56 0.71 23.45
CA PRO A 131 33.92 1.20 23.25
C PRO A 131 34.22 2.43 24.10
N GLU A 132 35.47 2.58 24.53
CA GLU A 132 35.92 3.79 25.19
C GLU A 132 35.90 4.97 24.20
N TYR A 133 35.63 6.16 24.71
CA TYR A 133 35.69 7.38 23.92
C TYR A 133 37.10 7.63 23.38
N GLY A 134 37.25 7.72 22.07
CA GLY A 134 38.51 7.95 21.37
C GLY A 134 38.73 6.98 20.20
N ILE A 135 39.99 6.66 19.93
CA ILE A 135 40.31 5.67 18.88
C ILE A 135 39.97 4.24 19.31
N LEU A 136 39.63 3.41 18.32
CA LEU A 136 39.36 1.99 18.56
C LEU A 136 40.67 1.26 18.90
N ILE A 137 40.72 0.55 20.02
CA ILE A 137 41.87 -0.28 20.43
C ILE A 137 41.56 -1.74 20.05
N LEU A 138 42.40 -2.31 19.23
CA LEU A 138 42.32 -3.70 18.81
C LEU A 138 43.02 -4.63 19.81
N PRO A 139 42.65 -5.95 19.86
CA PRO A 139 43.34 -6.96 20.68
C PRO A 139 44.84 -6.98 20.43
N ASP A 140 45.62 -7.29 21.47
CA ASP A 140 47.10 -7.28 21.42
C ASP A 140 47.71 -8.31 20.49
N ASP A 141 46.97 -9.36 20.16
CA ASP A 141 47.34 -10.44 19.25
C ASP A 141 46.97 -10.14 17.76
N THR A 142 46.35 -9.00 17.50
CA THR A 142 45.98 -8.60 16.13
C THR A 142 47.25 -8.46 15.28
N LYS A 143 47.27 -9.11 14.14
CA LYS A 143 48.42 -9.07 13.21
C LYS A 143 48.49 -7.68 12.54
N ILE A 144 49.63 -7.02 12.66
CA ILE A 144 49.90 -5.71 12.06
C ILE A 144 49.82 -5.81 10.54
N GLY A 145 49.18 -4.82 9.89
CA GLY A 145 48.96 -4.77 8.45
C GLY A 145 47.73 -5.53 7.96
N THR A 146 46.97 -6.20 8.85
CA THR A 146 45.70 -6.82 8.47
C THR A 146 44.66 -5.74 8.14
N ASP A 147 43.93 -5.89 7.05
CA ASP A 147 42.83 -4.96 6.68
C ASP A 147 41.74 -5.04 7.75
N ILE A 148 41.25 -3.88 8.15
CA ILE A 148 40.19 -3.77 9.15
C ILE A 148 38.91 -4.52 8.74
N LYS A 149 38.64 -4.59 7.43
CA LYS A 149 37.51 -5.35 6.91
C LYS A 149 37.59 -6.85 7.18
N ASP A 150 38.83 -7.40 7.15
CA ASP A 150 39.05 -8.81 7.50
C ASP A 150 38.86 -9.07 9.00
N ILE A 151 39.18 -8.08 9.84
CA ILE A 151 39.07 -8.18 11.31
C ILE A 151 37.57 -8.15 11.72
N PHE A 152 36.76 -7.36 11.06
CA PHE A 152 35.36 -7.15 11.41
C PHE A 152 34.35 -7.82 10.44
N GLY A 153 34.81 -8.67 9.53
CA GLY A 153 33.95 -9.41 8.61
C GLY A 153 33.21 -8.53 7.60
N MET A 154 33.80 -7.39 7.18
CA MET A 154 33.15 -6.40 6.31
C MET A 154 33.39 -6.68 4.81
N ASN A 155 33.83 -7.86 4.41
CA ASN A 155 34.09 -8.22 3.02
C ASN A 155 32.92 -8.89 2.31
N GLU A 156 31.77 -9.00 2.97
CA GLU A 156 30.60 -9.68 2.41
C GLU A 156 29.86 -8.79 1.40
N THR A 157 29.33 -9.43 0.35
CA THR A 157 28.35 -8.80 -0.53
C THR A 157 26.95 -9.23 -0.09
N VAL A 158 26.15 -8.27 0.33
CA VAL A 158 24.73 -8.45 0.69
C VAL A 158 23.88 -8.19 -0.54
N VAL A 159 22.91 -9.06 -0.80
CA VAL A 159 21.94 -8.92 -1.89
C VAL A 159 20.56 -8.91 -1.30
N GLU A 160 19.78 -7.87 -1.63
CA GLU A 160 18.41 -7.69 -1.18
C GLU A 160 17.43 -8.18 -2.25
N PHE A 161 16.50 -9.04 -1.84
CA PHE A 161 15.50 -9.63 -2.72
C PHE A 161 14.09 -9.16 -2.35
N GLU A 162 13.27 -8.88 -3.36
CA GLU A 162 11.83 -8.79 -3.22
C GLU A 162 11.20 -10.16 -3.47
N ILE A 163 11.03 -10.95 -2.42
CA ILE A 163 10.43 -12.29 -2.53
C ILE A 163 8.91 -12.19 -2.47
N THR A 164 8.25 -12.66 -3.51
CA THR A 164 6.78 -12.71 -3.59
C THR A 164 6.20 -13.75 -2.64
N SER A 165 4.93 -13.56 -2.25
CA SER A 165 4.29 -14.42 -1.25
C SER A 165 4.09 -15.88 -1.67
N ASN A 166 4.15 -16.18 -2.97
CA ASN A 166 4.05 -17.52 -3.53
C ASN A 166 5.35 -18.33 -3.44
N ARG A 167 6.47 -17.68 -3.10
CA ARG A 167 7.80 -18.31 -3.03
C ARG A 167 8.36 -18.37 -1.58
N PRO A 168 7.65 -19.07 -0.66
CA PRO A 168 8.12 -19.20 0.73
C PRO A 168 9.49 -19.87 0.84
N ASP A 169 9.85 -20.75 -0.08
CA ASP A 169 11.16 -21.42 -0.18
C ASP A 169 12.33 -20.45 -0.28
N CYS A 170 12.16 -19.34 -0.99
CA CYS A 170 13.19 -18.32 -1.21
C CYS A 170 13.46 -17.40 -0.01
N PHE A 171 12.68 -17.53 1.10
CA PHE A 171 13.01 -16.85 2.37
C PHE A 171 14.12 -17.57 3.16
N SER A 172 15.02 -18.27 2.46
CA SER A 172 16.13 -19.02 3.02
C SER A 172 17.35 -19.01 2.09
N ILE A 173 18.55 -19.15 2.69
CA ILE A 173 19.80 -19.29 1.93
C ILE A 173 19.76 -20.54 1.06
N ILE A 174 19.26 -21.67 1.57
CA ILE A 174 19.13 -22.92 0.82
C ILE A 174 18.18 -22.74 -0.37
N GLY A 175 17.05 -22.09 -0.18
CA GLY A 175 16.10 -21.84 -1.27
C GLY A 175 16.67 -20.92 -2.34
N LEU A 176 17.35 -19.83 -1.95
CA LEU A 176 18.05 -18.95 -2.89
C LEU A 176 19.22 -19.67 -3.58
N ALA A 177 19.96 -20.53 -2.88
CA ALA A 177 21.02 -21.33 -3.48
C ALA A 177 20.47 -22.29 -4.55
N ARG A 178 19.31 -22.92 -4.31
CA ARG A 178 18.62 -23.78 -5.28
C ARG A 178 18.24 -23.00 -6.54
N GLU A 179 17.59 -21.85 -6.36
CA GLU A 179 17.21 -20.96 -7.48
C GLU A 179 18.44 -20.45 -8.25
N THR A 180 19.48 -20.09 -7.51
CA THR A 180 20.75 -19.64 -8.10
C THR A 180 21.39 -20.74 -8.93
N ALA A 181 21.46 -21.95 -8.37
CA ALA A 181 22.04 -23.09 -9.06
C ALA A 181 21.27 -23.42 -10.36
N ALA A 182 19.96 -23.42 -10.32
CA ALA A 182 19.12 -23.58 -11.50
C ALA A 182 19.36 -22.44 -12.52
N SER A 183 19.41 -21.19 -12.06
CA SER A 183 19.59 -20.00 -12.91
C SER A 183 20.95 -19.96 -13.62
N PHE A 184 22.00 -20.44 -12.97
CA PHE A 184 23.36 -20.49 -13.51
C PHE A 184 23.77 -21.88 -14.06
N ASN A 185 22.83 -22.83 -14.08
CA ASN A 185 23.06 -24.21 -14.50
C ASN A 185 24.26 -24.85 -13.75
N LYS A 186 24.28 -24.68 -12.44
CA LYS A 186 25.27 -25.21 -11.50
C LYS A 186 24.67 -26.36 -10.70
N LYS A 187 25.57 -27.17 -10.11
CA LYS A 187 25.14 -28.25 -9.22
C LYS A 187 24.80 -27.67 -7.84
N PHE A 188 23.60 -27.96 -7.37
CA PHE A 188 23.16 -27.69 -6.00
C PHE A 188 23.38 -28.92 -5.12
N THR A 189 23.85 -28.72 -3.90
CA THR A 189 24.08 -29.84 -2.94
C THR A 189 23.87 -29.31 -1.53
N ILE A 190 23.02 -29.94 -0.76
CA ILE A 190 22.87 -29.68 0.67
C ILE A 190 23.86 -30.59 1.41
N PRO A 191 24.78 -30.08 2.25
CA PRO A 191 25.66 -30.89 3.07
C PRO A 191 24.87 -31.84 3.96
N GLU A 192 25.40 -33.05 4.17
CA GLU A 192 24.78 -34.02 5.05
C GLU A 192 24.90 -33.57 6.50
N VAL A 193 23.76 -33.52 7.22
CA VAL A 193 23.72 -33.17 8.64
C VAL A 193 24.10 -34.40 9.48
N LYS A 194 25.14 -34.27 10.29
CA LYS A 194 25.64 -35.36 11.17
C LYS A 194 26.01 -34.76 12.54
N PHE A 195 25.59 -35.44 13.59
CA PHE A 195 25.95 -35.10 14.96
C PHE A 195 25.84 -36.34 15.84
N ASN A 196 26.50 -36.31 17.00
CA ASN A 196 26.47 -37.38 17.98
C ASN A 196 25.33 -37.14 19.00
N GLU A 197 24.72 -38.25 19.42
CA GLU A 197 23.72 -38.28 20.50
C GLU A 197 24.28 -39.03 21.72
N ASN A 198 23.89 -38.60 22.92
CA ASN A 198 24.20 -39.35 24.13
C ASN A 198 23.20 -40.52 24.30
N SER A 199 23.38 -41.33 25.36
CA SER A 199 22.59 -42.54 25.60
C SER A 199 21.20 -42.29 26.22
N GLU A 200 20.85 -41.05 26.58
CA GLU A 200 19.54 -40.67 27.10
C GLU A 200 18.52 -40.55 25.99
N ASN A 201 17.22 -40.51 26.31
CA ASN A 201 16.17 -40.30 25.33
C ASN A 201 15.28 -39.11 25.73
N ILE A 202 15.03 -38.21 24.81
CA ILE A 202 14.18 -37.05 25.06
C ILE A 202 12.76 -37.42 25.52
N ALA A 203 12.21 -38.54 25.01
CA ALA A 203 10.86 -39.01 25.37
C ALA A 203 10.74 -39.43 26.85
N ASP A 204 11.85 -39.73 27.54
CA ASP A 204 11.87 -40.03 28.96
C ASP A 204 11.79 -38.76 29.84
N THR A 205 12.06 -37.57 29.23
CA THR A 205 12.13 -36.31 29.96
C THR A 205 10.94 -35.40 29.68
N ILE A 206 10.49 -35.29 28.45
CA ILE A 206 9.43 -34.35 28.02
C ILE A 206 8.43 -35.03 27.08
N SER A 207 7.19 -34.56 27.12
CA SER A 207 6.13 -34.99 26.16
C SER A 207 5.57 -33.82 25.38
N VAL A 208 5.16 -34.06 24.15
CA VAL A 208 4.52 -33.11 23.26
C VAL A 208 3.13 -33.59 22.87
N ASP A 209 2.11 -32.75 23.09
CA ASP A 209 0.70 -32.99 22.70
C ASP A 209 0.24 -31.90 21.72
N VAL A 210 -0.10 -32.28 20.49
CA VAL A 210 -0.65 -31.39 19.48
C VAL A 210 -2.17 -31.56 19.40
N GLN A 211 -2.91 -30.68 20.05
CA GLN A 211 -4.37 -30.74 20.15
C GLN A 211 -5.09 -30.26 18.88
N ASP A 212 -4.56 -29.23 18.18
CA ASP A 212 -5.11 -28.74 16.92
C ASP A 212 -4.20 -29.14 15.75
N LYS A 213 -4.41 -30.35 15.22
CA LYS A 213 -3.67 -30.91 14.10
C LYS A 213 -3.93 -30.24 12.75
N ASN A 214 -4.93 -29.37 12.62
CA ASN A 214 -5.18 -28.59 11.42
C ASN A 214 -4.32 -27.33 11.42
N LYS A 215 -4.13 -26.72 12.60
CA LYS A 215 -3.34 -25.48 12.76
C LYS A 215 -1.85 -25.75 12.98
N CYS A 216 -1.48 -26.92 13.51
CA CYS A 216 -0.09 -27.36 13.61
C CYS A 216 0.10 -28.61 12.76
N LYS A 217 0.80 -28.41 11.60
CA LYS A 217 0.98 -29.48 10.60
C LYS A 217 2.08 -30.46 10.97
N ARG A 218 3.11 -30.01 11.71
CA ARG A 218 4.16 -30.85 12.28
C ARG A 218 4.81 -30.10 13.42
N TYR A 219 5.21 -30.85 14.46
CA TYR A 219 5.95 -30.34 15.59
C TYR A 219 7.09 -31.29 15.93
N CYS A 220 8.34 -30.84 15.79
CA CYS A 220 9.54 -31.56 16.13
C CYS A 220 10.22 -30.93 17.34
N ALA A 221 10.74 -31.74 18.27
CA ALA A 221 11.49 -31.29 19.40
C ALA A 221 12.78 -32.13 19.60
N ARG A 222 13.88 -31.47 19.90
CA ARG A 222 15.17 -32.05 20.29
C ARG A 222 15.61 -31.44 21.61
N MET A 223 16.37 -32.16 22.39
CA MET A 223 16.88 -31.71 23.67
C MET A 223 18.40 -31.67 23.70
N VAL A 224 18.92 -30.60 24.29
CA VAL A 224 20.35 -30.39 24.51
C VAL A 224 20.59 -30.20 25.99
N LYS A 225 21.51 -30.94 26.56
CA LYS A 225 21.96 -30.84 27.96
C LYS A 225 23.36 -30.24 28.08
N ASN A 226 23.75 -29.90 29.30
CA ASN A 226 25.06 -29.34 29.62
C ASN A 226 25.40 -28.09 28.79
N VAL A 227 24.35 -27.33 28.48
CA VAL A 227 24.46 -26.10 27.68
C VAL A 227 25.35 -25.10 28.44
N LYS A 228 26.25 -24.46 27.66
CA LYS A 228 27.09 -23.36 28.13
C LYS A 228 26.74 -22.14 27.27
N ILE A 229 26.04 -21.20 27.87
CA ILE A 229 25.69 -19.95 27.19
C ILE A 229 26.92 -19.07 27.06
N GLY A 230 27.13 -18.51 25.89
CA GLY A 230 28.24 -17.64 25.56
C GLY A 230 28.06 -17.00 24.14
N PRO A 231 28.99 -16.18 23.69
CA PRO A 231 28.91 -15.61 22.36
C PRO A 231 29.10 -16.74 21.30
N SER A 232 28.41 -16.60 20.19
CA SER A 232 28.63 -17.43 18.99
C SER A 232 29.97 -17.07 18.32
N PRO A 233 30.55 -17.96 17.48
CA PRO A 233 31.82 -17.68 16.81
C PRO A 233 31.65 -16.58 15.74
N SER A 234 32.75 -15.90 15.41
CA SER A 234 32.78 -14.75 14.50
C SER A 234 32.09 -15.05 13.16
N TRP A 235 32.36 -16.19 12.54
CA TRP A 235 31.77 -16.58 11.26
C TRP A 235 30.23 -16.64 11.30
N MET A 236 29.65 -17.09 12.40
CA MET A 236 28.19 -17.14 12.59
C MET A 236 27.62 -15.74 12.80
N GLN A 237 28.29 -14.95 13.65
CA GLN A 237 27.90 -13.57 13.90
C GLN A 237 27.96 -12.70 12.61
N GLU A 238 29.00 -12.88 11.78
CA GLU A 238 29.15 -12.17 10.51
C GLU A 238 28.00 -12.50 9.54
N ARG A 239 27.63 -13.77 9.40
CA ARG A 239 26.52 -14.22 8.56
C ARG A 239 25.18 -13.68 9.05
N LEU A 240 24.93 -13.69 10.37
CA LEU A 240 23.74 -13.13 10.97
C LEU A 240 23.63 -11.62 10.68
N ARG A 241 24.71 -10.86 10.94
CA ARG A 241 24.75 -9.42 10.67
C ARG A 241 24.55 -9.10 9.19
N ALA A 242 25.19 -9.85 8.30
CA ALA A 242 25.01 -9.69 6.86
C ALA A 242 23.55 -9.90 6.41
N CYS A 243 22.76 -10.66 7.16
CA CYS A 243 21.32 -10.83 6.96
C CYS A 243 20.47 -9.91 7.84
N GLY A 244 21.05 -8.91 8.50
CA GLY A 244 20.32 -7.93 9.31
C GLY A 244 19.88 -8.45 10.69
N VAL A 245 20.42 -9.58 11.14
CA VAL A 245 20.09 -10.18 12.44
C VAL A 245 21.21 -9.90 13.45
N ARG A 246 20.84 -9.33 14.61
CA ARG A 246 21.74 -9.04 15.70
C ARG A 246 22.09 -10.33 16.45
N PRO A 247 23.38 -10.69 16.60
CA PRO A 247 23.80 -11.81 17.47
C PRO A 247 23.48 -11.55 18.94
N ILE A 248 23.05 -12.58 19.67
CA ILE A 248 22.66 -12.48 21.10
C ILE A 248 23.53 -13.44 21.95
N ASN A 249 23.34 -14.73 21.76
CA ASN A 249 24.16 -15.80 22.38
C ASN A 249 24.10 -17.04 21.48
N ASN A 250 25.03 -17.97 21.72
CA ASN A 250 25.19 -19.15 20.88
C ASN A 250 23.92 -19.97 20.62
N ILE A 251 23.04 -20.13 21.60
CA ILE A 251 21.79 -20.91 21.43
C ILE A 251 20.75 -20.14 20.60
N VAL A 252 20.54 -18.86 20.91
CA VAL A 252 19.62 -18.00 20.15
C VAL A 252 20.15 -17.78 18.73
N ASP A 253 21.45 -17.59 18.59
CA ASP A 253 22.11 -17.42 17.28
C ASP A 253 22.01 -18.67 16.41
N ILE A 254 22.08 -19.87 17.01
CA ILE A 254 21.80 -21.14 16.32
C ILE A 254 20.39 -21.15 15.76
N THR A 255 19.37 -20.75 16.54
CA THR A 255 17.98 -20.73 16.06
C THR A 255 17.78 -19.71 14.95
N ASN A 256 18.40 -18.52 15.05
CA ASN A 256 18.36 -17.50 14.02
C ASN A 256 19.15 -17.90 12.77
N TYR A 257 20.28 -18.57 12.93
CA TYR A 257 21.08 -19.08 11.81
C TYR A 257 20.29 -20.11 11.01
N VAL A 258 19.64 -21.07 11.66
CA VAL A 258 18.80 -22.07 11.00
C VAL A 258 17.57 -21.44 10.36
N LEU A 259 16.98 -20.44 10.99
CA LEU A 259 15.87 -19.66 10.37
C LEU A 259 16.30 -19.05 9.04
N LEU A 260 17.50 -18.46 8.95
CA LEU A 260 18.03 -17.88 7.72
C LEU A 260 18.48 -18.96 6.72
N GLU A 261 19.15 -20.00 7.19
CA GLU A 261 19.72 -21.07 6.37
C GLU A 261 18.62 -21.91 5.72
N TYR A 262 17.65 -22.40 6.51
CA TYR A 262 16.56 -23.31 6.09
C TYR A 262 15.23 -22.60 5.83
N GLY A 263 15.08 -21.35 6.26
CA GLY A 263 13.78 -20.65 6.21
C GLY A 263 12.78 -21.16 7.27
N GLN A 264 13.25 -21.99 8.22
CA GLN A 264 12.44 -22.61 9.25
C GLN A 264 12.61 -21.86 10.58
N PRO A 265 11.58 -21.12 11.04
CA PRO A 265 11.64 -20.53 12.36
C PRO A 265 11.77 -21.60 13.44
N MET A 266 12.64 -21.35 14.38
CA MET A 266 12.89 -22.22 15.51
C MET A 266 12.72 -21.44 16.82
N HIS A 267 12.44 -22.17 17.90
CA HIS A 267 12.47 -21.64 19.24
C HIS A 267 13.29 -22.55 20.17
N ALA A 268 13.80 -21.94 21.23
CA ALA A 268 14.56 -22.64 22.27
C ALA A 268 13.94 -22.35 23.63
N PHE A 269 13.43 -23.39 24.30
CA PHE A 269 12.86 -23.28 25.64
C PHE A 269 13.86 -23.72 26.69
N ASP A 270 13.95 -22.97 27.78
CA ASP A 270 14.62 -23.48 29.00
C ASP A 270 13.72 -24.54 29.64
N LEU A 271 14.20 -25.76 29.76
CA LEU A 271 13.41 -26.88 30.31
C LEU A 271 12.94 -26.60 31.74
N ARG A 272 13.69 -25.83 32.55
CA ARG A 272 13.31 -25.45 33.92
C ARG A 272 12.03 -24.63 34.00
N ASP A 273 11.74 -23.89 32.94
CA ASP A 273 10.59 -22.99 32.85
C ASP A 273 9.35 -23.67 32.24
N LEU A 274 9.44 -24.95 31.81
CA LEU A 274 8.32 -25.75 31.32
C LEU A 274 7.68 -26.60 32.41
N GLN A 275 6.47 -26.20 32.85
CA GLN A 275 5.73 -26.92 33.89
C GLN A 275 5.37 -28.35 33.47
N ASP A 276 5.50 -29.32 34.39
CA ASP A 276 5.21 -30.73 34.15
C ASP A 276 6.02 -31.37 32.99
N ASN A 277 7.09 -30.73 32.54
CA ASN A 277 7.90 -31.16 31.40
C ASN A 277 7.01 -31.49 30.17
N LYS A 278 6.09 -30.59 29.85
CA LYS A 278 5.14 -30.79 28.74
C LYS A 278 5.17 -29.59 27.81
N ILE A 279 4.94 -29.91 26.55
CA ILE A 279 4.59 -28.93 25.50
C ILE A 279 3.23 -29.31 24.97
N ILE A 280 2.29 -28.37 24.95
CA ILE A 280 0.93 -28.55 24.48
C ILE A 280 0.63 -27.49 23.42
N VAL A 281 0.47 -27.90 22.17
CA VAL A 281 0.07 -26.99 21.10
C VAL A 281 -1.47 -26.98 21.04
N ARG A 282 -2.06 -25.89 21.53
CA ARG A 282 -3.52 -25.74 21.69
C ARG A 282 -4.00 -24.37 21.27
N ARG A 283 -5.31 -24.23 21.16
CA ARG A 283 -5.90 -22.88 21.07
C ARG A 283 -5.79 -22.17 22.40
N ALA A 284 -5.61 -20.84 22.34
CA ALA A 284 -5.70 -20.02 23.53
C ALA A 284 -7.12 -20.01 24.10
N ASN A 285 -7.28 -19.66 25.36
CA ASN A 285 -8.57 -19.33 25.93
C ASN A 285 -8.91 -17.85 25.63
N ASP A 286 -10.19 -17.54 25.51
CA ASP A 286 -10.60 -16.14 25.32
C ASP A 286 -10.20 -15.30 26.55
N GLY A 287 -9.44 -14.23 26.31
CA GLY A 287 -8.90 -13.38 27.35
C GLY A 287 -7.60 -13.90 28.01
N GLU A 288 -7.03 -15.01 27.54
CA GLU A 288 -5.71 -15.48 27.99
C GLU A 288 -4.65 -14.43 27.71
N VAL A 289 -3.81 -14.11 28.71
CA VAL A 289 -2.75 -13.10 28.58
C VAL A 289 -1.40 -13.79 28.61
N ILE A 290 -0.54 -13.45 27.66
CA ILE A 290 0.87 -13.85 27.63
C ILE A 290 1.76 -12.61 27.54
N LYS A 291 2.83 -12.59 28.32
CA LYS A 291 3.91 -11.61 28.18
C LYS A 291 4.92 -12.17 27.17
N THR A 292 5.09 -11.48 26.06
CA THR A 292 6.01 -11.87 24.97
C THR A 292 7.44 -11.39 25.23
N LEU A 293 8.41 -11.88 24.45
CA LEU A 293 9.85 -11.55 24.59
C LEU A 293 10.17 -10.05 24.48
N ASP A 294 9.30 -9.27 23.83
CA ASP A 294 9.36 -7.80 23.77
C ASP A 294 8.78 -7.11 25.03
N GLU A 295 8.55 -7.89 26.08
CA GLU A 295 8.01 -7.47 27.40
C GLU A 295 6.60 -6.87 27.36
N GLN A 296 5.85 -7.06 26.27
CA GLN A 296 4.47 -6.59 26.18
C GLN A 296 3.46 -7.68 26.57
N ASP A 297 2.42 -7.28 27.30
CA ASP A 297 1.28 -8.14 27.59
C ASP A 297 0.32 -8.20 26.38
N ARG A 298 0.03 -9.42 25.92
CA ARG A 298 -0.83 -9.68 24.78
C ARG A 298 -2.06 -10.46 25.19
N THR A 299 -3.25 -9.94 24.91
CA THR A 299 -4.51 -10.63 25.16
C THR A 299 -4.91 -11.44 23.94
N LEU A 300 -5.14 -12.73 24.15
CA LEU A 300 -5.43 -13.72 23.11
C LEU A 300 -6.90 -14.09 23.07
N THR A 301 -7.30 -14.76 22.00
CA THR A 301 -8.64 -15.30 21.78
C THR A 301 -8.56 -16.77 21.40
N SER A 302 -9.68 -17.48 21.47
CA SER A 302 -9.78 -18.89 21.05
C SER A 302 -9.46 -19.16 19.56
N ASN A 303 -9.26 -18.10 18.76
CA ASN A 303 -8.77 -18.23 17.39
C ASN A 303 -7.24 -18.30 17.30
N ASP A 304 -6.52 -17.89 18.34
CA ASP A 304 -5.07 -17.89 18.38
C ASP A 304 -4.53 -19.27 18.78
N LEU A 305 -3.42 -19.68 18.16
CA LEU A 305 -2.71 -20.89 18.53
C LEU A 305 -1.57 -20.52 19.50
N VAL A 306 -1.44 -21.27 20.57
CA VAL A 306 -0.37 -21.10 21.56
C VAL A 306 0.38 -22.40 21.75
N ILE A 307 1.65 -22.25 22.11
CA ILE A 307 2.44 -23.30 22.71
C ILE A 307 2.32 -23.08 24.22
N ALA A 308 1.84 -24.08 24.93
CA ALA A 308 1.63 -24.06 26.36
C ALA A 308 2.45 -25.16 27.04
N ASP A 309 2.74 -24.96 28.32
CA ASP A 309 3.24 -26.01 29.21
C ASP A 309 2.08 -26.67 29.96
N GLY A 310 2.33 -27.34 31.09
CA GLY A 310 1.30 -27.96 31.95
C GLY A 310 0.33 -26.99 32.60
N GLY A 311 0.60 -25.66 32.55
CA GLY A 311 -0.18 -24.66 33.28
C GLY A 311 -0.54 -23.39 32.50
N ARG A 312 0.28 -22.94 31.58
CA ARG A 312 0.16 -21.64 30.93
C ARG A 312 0.71 -21.61 29.50
N ALA A 313 0.36 -20.56 28.73
CA ALA A 313 1.00 -20.30 27.45
C ALA A 313 2.45 -19.85 27.63
N VAL A 314 3.35 -20.41 26.84
CA VAL A 314 4.80 -20.11 26.81
C VAL A 314 5.26 -19.52 25.46
N ALA A 315 4.42 -19.57 24.42
CA ALA A 315 4.65 -18.86 23.17
C ALA A 315 3.32 -18.64 22.42
N ILE A 316 3.27 -17.59 21.61
CA ILE A 316 2.26 -17.43 20.57
C ILE A 316 2.80 -18.16 19.34
N ALA A 317 2.17 -19.28 18.98
CA ALA A 317 2.66 -20.18 17.93
C ALA A 317 2.92 -19.46 16.59
N GLY A 318 4.15 -19.54 16.13
CA GLY A 318 4.60 -18.92 14.89
C GLY A 318 4.75 -17.39 14.90
N VAL A 319 4.49 -16.72 16.03
CA VAL A 319 4.60 -15.26 16.12
C VAL A 319 5.76 -14.87 17.02
N MET A 320 5.71 -15.17 18.32
CA MET A 320 6.76 -14.81 19.27
C MET A 320 6.75 -15.70 20.52
N GLY A 321 7.95 -16.00 21.02
CA GLY A 321 8.14 -16.69 22.31
C GLY A 321 7.64 -15.87 23.51
N GLY A 322 7.32 -16.56 24.58
CA GLY A 322 6.98 -15.96 25.85
C GLY A 322 8.23 -15.60 26.68
N PHE A 323 8.18 -14.46 27.36
CA PHE A 323 9.21 -14.01 28.29
C PHE A 323 9.45 -15.03 29.45
N ASN A 324 8.45 -15.85 29.72
CA ASN A 324 8.43 -16.80 30.81
C ASN A 324 9.15 -18.15 30.56
N SER A 325 9.74 -18.32 29.36
CA SER A 325 10.40 -19.56 28.92
C SER A 325 11.67 -19.31 28.10
N GLU A 326 12.20 -18.09 28.14
CA GLU A 326 13.38 -17.70 27.39
C GLU A 326 14.67 -18.37 27.89
N VAL A 327 15.64 -18.49 27.00
CA VAL A 327 17.02 -18.93 27.35
C VAL A 327 17.73 -17.81 28.09
N LYS A 328 18.31 -18.15 29.28
CA LYS A 328 19.01 -17.24 30.17
C LYS A 328 20.49 -17.63 30.28
N ASP A 329 21.31 -16.74 30.81
CA ASP A 329 22.76 -16.98 30.96
C ASP A 329 23.11 -18.24 31.78
N ASP A 330 22.21 -18.66 32.66
CA ASP A 330 22.36 -19.85 33.50
C ASP A 330 21.61 -21.08 32.99
N THR A 331 21.05 -21.03 31.78
CA THR A 331 20.35 -22.15 31.17
C THR A 331 21.30 -23.31 30.89
N THR A 332 20.92 -24.51 31.35
CA THR A 332 21.71 -25.72 31.22
C THR A 332 21.08 -26.84 30.40
N THR A 333 19.78 -26.74 30.15
CA THR A 333 19.04 -27.70 29.33
C THR A 333 18.04 -26.96 28.47
N VAL A 334 18.13 -27.17 27.16
CA VAL A 334 17.31 -26.52 26.16
C VAL A 334 16.48 -27.54 25.40
N ILE A 335 15.23 -27.18 25.11
CA ILE A 335 14.39 -27.88 24.14
C ILE A 335 14.27 -27.01 22.88
N PHE A 336 14.86 -27.49 21.80
CA PHE A 336 14.66 -26.89 20.48
C PHE A 336 13.31 -27.30 19.92
N GLU A 337 12.58 -26.34 19.43
CA GLU A 337 11.35 -26.48 18.67
C GLU A 337 11.60 -26.18 17.19
N SER A 338 11.07 -27.04 16.32
CA SER A 338 10.92 -26.77 14.89
C SER A 338 9.53 -27.25 14.49
N ALA A 339 8.66 -26.33 14.11
CA ALA A 339 7.26 -26.65 13.84
C ALA A 339 6.74 -25.97 12.57
N THR A 340 5.66 -26.49 12.00
CA THR A 340 4.96 -25.84 10.90
C THR A 340 3.52 -25.58 11.33
N PHE A 341 3.17 -24.28 11.36
CA PHE A 341 1.85 -23.80 11.71
C PHE A 341 1.08 -23.34 10.45
N ASP A 342 -0.25 -23.31 10.54
CA ASP A 342 -1.12 -22.81 9.47
C ASP A 342 -0.91 -21.31 9.24
N GLY A 343 -0.48 -20.96 8.03
CA GLY A 343 -0.11 -19.60 7.66
C GLY A 343 -1.23 -18.59 7.82
N ALA A 344 -2.48 -18.96 7.48
CA ALA A 344 -3.62 -18.09 7.64
C ALA A 344 -3.90 -17.80 9.12
N SER A 345 -3.76 -18.81 9.98
CA SER A 345 -3.91 -18.66 11.43
C SER A 345 -2.85 -17.72 12.01
N VAL A 346 -1.58 -17.89 11.61
CA VAL A 346 -0.49 -17.02 12.08
C VAL A 346 -0.71 -15.58 11.63
N ARG A 347 -1.05 -15.35 10.36
CA ARG A 347 -1.35 -14.02 9.82
C ARG A 347 -2.48 -13.30 10.56
N LEU A 348 -3.58 -14.00 10.84
CA LEU A 348 -4.71 -13.41 11.58
C LEU A 348 -4.34 -13.11 13.04
N THR A 349 -3.50 -13.94 13.66
CA THR A 349 -3.00 -13.72 15.01
C THR A 349 -2.07 -12.51 15.05
N GLU A 350 -1.08 -12.41 14.15
CA GLU A 350 -0.17 -11.24 14.11
C GLU A 350 -0.91 -9.92 13.92
N GLN A 351 -1.93 -9.90 13.06
CA GLN A 351 -2.77 -8.71 12.86
C GLN A 351 -3.55 -8.33 14.11
N ARG A 352 -4.11 -9.33 14.82
CA ARG A 352 -4.91 -9.09 16.03
C ARG A 352 -4.06 -8.60 17.19
N VAL A 353 -2.89 -9.19 17.40
CA VAL A 353 -1.97 -8.77 18.46
C VAL A 353 -1.10 -7.58 18.06
N GLY A 354 -1.13 -7.14 16.79
CA GLY A 354 -0.35 -6.02 16.29
C GLY A 354 1.16 -6.28 16.31
N LEU A 355 1.59 -7.51 16.00
CA LEU A 355 3.00 -7.92 16.10
C LEU A 355 3.41 -8.76 14.90
N ARG A 356 4.20 -8.17 14.02
CA ARG A 356 4.83 -8.86 12.89
C ARG A 356 6.29 -9.15 13.21
N THR A 357 6.74 -10.38 12.94
CA THR A 357 8.09 -10.85 13.22
C THR A 357 8.68 -11.58 12.01
N GLU A 358 10.00 -11.82 12.01
CA GLU A 358 10.67 -12.67 11.01
C GLU A 358 10.08 -14.09 10.95
N SER A 359 9.62 -14.59 12.10
CA SER A 359 8.93 -15.87 12.21
C SER A 359 7.57 -15.82 11.54
N SER A 360 6.68 -14.88 11.95
CA SER A 360 5.33 -14.78 11.41
C SER A 360 5.32 -14.48 9.92
N SER A 361 6.26 -13.66 9.45
CA SER A 361 6.42 -13.31 8.03
C SER A 361 6.73 -14.53 7.15
N ARG A 362 7.38 -15.54 7.69
CA ARG A 362 7.64 -16.81 7.00
C ARG A 362 6.44 -17.75 7.09
N TYR A 363 5.88 -17.92 8.29
CA TYR A 363 4.72 -18.81 8.48
C TYR A 363 3.50 -18.38 7.67
N GLU A 364 3.22 -17.07 7.58
CA GLU A 364 2.06 -16.56 6.82
C GLU A 364 2.06 -16.97 5.33
N LYS A 365 3.25 -17.26 4.77
CA LYS A 365 3.41 -17.67 3.37
C LYS A 365 3.31 -19.18 3.16
N GLY A 366 3.25 -19.97 4.24
CA GLY A 366 3.12 -21.41 4.17
C GLY A 366 4.47 -22.12 4.07
N LEU A 367 5.00 -22.58 5.20
CA LEU A 367 6.25 -23.32 5.27
C LEU A 367 6.07 -24.82 4.98
N ASP A 368 7.13 -25.42 4.44
CA ASP A 368 7.18 -26.86 4.20
C ASP A 368 7.30 -27.64 5.50
N TYR A 369 6.32 -28.47 5.80
CA TYR A 369 6.33 -29.32 6.99
C TYR A 369 7.47 -30.39 6.96
N ASN A 370 8.00 -30.71 5.79
CA ASN A 370 9.13 -31.65 5.68
C ASN A 370 10.47 -30.99 6.09
N ASN A 371 10.53 -29.66 6.11
CA ASN A 371 11.73 -28.91 6.48
C ASN A 371 11.97 -28.86 7.99
N THR A 372 10.97 -29.21 8.81
CA THR A 372 11.08 -29.17 10.28
C THR A 372 12.17 -30.09 10.84
N VAL A 373 12.31 -31.30 10.32
CA VAL A 373 13.30 -32.27 10.79
C VAL A 373 14.72 -31.87 10.40
N PRO A 374 15.06 -31.63 9.13
CA PRO A 374 16.39 -31.17 8.75
C PRO A 374 16.84 -29.92 9.51
N ALA A 375 15.91 -28.97 9.75
CA ALA A 375 16.23 -27.74 10.46
C ALA A 375 16.62 -27.99 11.94
N VAL A 376 15.84 -28.79 12.67
CA VAL A 376 16.18 -29.08 14.07
C VAL A 376 17.43 -29.95 14.21
N GLU A 377 17.69 -30.85 13.26
CA GLU A 377 18.92 -31.64 13.21
C GLU A 377 20.13 -30.77 12.91
N ARG A 378 20.00 -29.77 12.01
CA ARG A 378 21.05 -28.78 11.78
C ARG A 378 21.38 -27.98 13.04
N ALA A 379 20.37 -27.60 13.84
CA ALA A 379 20.61 -26.93 15.11
C ALA A 379 21.42 -27.84 16.07
N CYS A 380 21.11 -29.14 16.13
CA CYS A 380 21.87 -30.11 16.93
C CYS A 380 23.34 -30.25 16.43
N GLN A 381 23.55 -30.28 15.12
CA GLN A 381 24.89 -30.29 14.55
C GLN A 381 25.65 -29.02 14.92
N LEU A 382 25.02 -27.83 14.86
CA LEU A 382 25.65 -26.57 15.24
C LEU A 382 26.01 -26.55 16.73
N VAL A 383 25.18 -27.12 17.61
CA VAL A 383 25.52 -27.28 19.05
C VAL A 383 26.82 -28.08 19.23
N GLU A 384 27.00 -29.17 18.48
CA GLU A 384 28.23 -29.97 18.52
C GLU A 384 29.42 -29.22 17.92
N GLU A 385 29.27 -28.61 16.76
CA GLU A 385 30.28 -27.80 16.10
C GLU A 385 30.81 -26.66 16.99
N LEU A 386 29.91 -26.01 17.72
CA LEU A 386 30.26 -24.94 18.67
C LEU A 386 30.77 -25.49 20.02
N GLY A 387 30.60 -26.77 20.31
CA GLY A 387 30.94 -27.36 21.61
C GLY A 387 30.16 -26.75 22.80
N CYS A 388 28.95 -26.26 22.53
CA CYS A 388 28.18 -25.51 23.53
C CYS A 388 27.13 -26.34 24.26
N GLY A 389 27.04 -27.66 24.01
CA GLY A 389 26.13 -28.56 24.70
C GLY A 389 26.28 -30.01 24.25
N GLU A 390 25.46 -30.90 24.78
CA GLU A 390 25.39 -32.32 24.43
C GLU A 390 24.00 -32.69 23.94
N ASN A 391 23.90 -33.21 22.70
CA ASN A 391 22.64 -33.64 22.14
C ASN A 391 22.11 -34.90 22.83
N VAL A 392 20.90 -34.86 23.30
CA VAL A 392 20.19 -36.01 23.86
C VAL A 392 19.62 -36.85 22.74
N GLY A 393 19.71 -38.21 22.91
CA GLY A 393 19.23 -39.16 21.92
C GLY A 393 17.72 -39.06 21.67
N GLY A 394 17.32 -39.38 20.47
CA GLY A 394 15.93 -39.39 20.00
C GLY A 394 15.38 -37.97 19.66
N MET A 395 14.27 -37.97 18.97
CA MET A 395 13.50 -36.78 18.61
C MET A 395 12.02 -37.05 18.86
N ILE A 396 11.29 -36.05 19.35
CA ILE A 396 9.84 -36.10 19.36
C ILE A 396 9.38 -35.51 18.04
N ASP A 397 8.60 -36.26 17.26
CA ASP A 397 8.04 -35.83 15.97
C ASP A 397 6.53 -36.13 15.93
N VAL A 398 5.74 -35.11 15.96
CA VAL A 398 4.27 -35.20 15.97
C VAL A 398 3.71 -34.65 14.67
N MET A 399 3.19 -35.53 13.81
CA MET A 399 2.58 -35.17 12.55
C MET A 399 1.11 -34.75 12.77
N GLY A 400 0.73 -33.62 12.21
CA GLY A 400 -0.64 -33.15 12.12
C GLY A 400 -1.34 -33.60 10.83
N ASN A 401 -2.36 -32.85 10.44
CA ASN A 401 -3.07 -33.09 9.17
C ASN A 401 -2.34 -32.41 8.00
N VAL A 402 -1.68 -33.20 7.18
CA VAL A 402 -0.96 -32.75 6.00
C VAL A 402 -1.53 -33.36 4.73
N THR A 403 -1.34 -32.70 3.61
CA THR A 403 -1.70 -33.20 2.28
C THR A 403 -0.46 -33.21 1.42
N ASP A 404 -0.11 -34.34 0.87
CA ASP A 404 1.02 -34.48 -0.04
C ASP A 404 0.73 -33.78 -1.38
N MET A 405 1.79 -33.26 -2.01
CA MET A 405 1.71 -32.67 -3.34
C MET A 405 1.17 -33.68 -4.36
N GLN A 406 0.19 -33.25 -5.15
CA GLN A 406 -0.43 -34.12 -6.14
C GLN A 406 0.27 -33.98 -7.50
N PRO A 407 0.38 -35.07 -8.27
CA PRO A 407 0.89 -34.98 -9.62
C PRO A 407 0.01 -34.12 -10.53
N LEU A 408 0.64 -33.20 -11.26
CA LEU A 408 0.00 -32.31 -12.25
C LEU A 408 0.21 -32.85 -13.65
N ALA A 409 -0.70 -32.56 -14.57
CA ALA A 409 -0.56 -32.97 -15.97
C ALA A 409 0.61 -32.22 -16.64
N PHE A 410 1.50 -32.96 -17.32
CA PHE A 410 2.58 -32.40 -18.10
C PHE A 410 2.26 -32.56 -19.59
N ARG A 411 1.94 -31.46 -20.25
CA ARG A 411 1.57 -31.42 -21.66
C ARG A 411 2.47 -30.43 -22.41
N PRO A 412 3.66 -30.86 -22.89
CA PRO A 412 4.63 -29.99 -23.57
C PRO A 412 4.03 -29.19 -24.74
N ASP A 413 3.20 -29.82 -25.57
CA ASP A 413 2.56 -29.14 -26.70
C ASP A 413 1.64 -28.00 -26.23
N LYS A 414 0.91 -28.20 -25.13
CA LYS A 414 0.04 -27.19 -24.54
C LYS A 414 0.83 -26.04 -23.91
N ILE A 415 1.95 -26.37 -23.25
CA ILE A 415 2.86 -25.37 -22.70
C ILE A 415 3.39 -24.49 -23.84
N ASN A 416 3.90 -25.11 -24.91
CA ASN A 416 4.38 -24.39 -26.08
C ASN A 416 3.30 -23.51 -26.74
N ALA A 417 2.08 -24.05 -26.88
CA ALA A 417 0.96 -23.29 -27.43
C ALA A 417 0.57 -22.10 -26.52
N PHE A 418 0.65 -22.28 -25.19
CA PHE A 418 0.35 -21.23 -24.22
C PHE A 418 1.42 -20.12 -24.23
N LEU A 419 2.70 -20.50 -24.31
CA LEU A 419 3.83 -19.58 -24.33
C LEU A 419 4.12 -18.96 -25.72
N GLY A 420 3.59 -19.57 -26.77
CA GLY A 420 3.91 -19.18 -28.15
C GLY A 420 5.34 -19.59 -28.55
N THR A 421 5.82 -20.73 -28.09
CA THR A 421 7.19 -21.24 -28.25
C THR A 421 7.21 -22.63 -28.86
N GLU A 422 8.41 -23.13 -29.17
CA GLU A 422 8.69 -24.49 -29.66
C GLU A 422 9.82 -25.13 -28.84
N ILE A 423 9.69 -25.10 -27.50
CA ILE A 423 10.69 -25.63 -26.58
C ILE A 423 10.64 -27.16 -26.61
N PRO A 424 11.78 -27.86 -26.82
CA PRO A 424 11.84 -29.32 -26.75
C PRO A 424 11.44 -29.86 -25.37
N THR A 425 10.77 -30.98 -25.32
CA THR A 425 10.37 -31.65 -24.08
C THR A 425 11.57 -31.95 -23.17
N GLU A 426 12.70 -32.35 -23.76
CA GLU A 426 13.92 -32.63 -23.01
C GLU A 426 14.51 -31.40 -22.30
N ASP A 427 14.29 -30.21 -22.86
CA ASP A 427 14.74 -28.97 -22.21
C ASP A 427 13.80 -28.57 -21.08
N MET A 428 12.49 -28.75 -21.25
CA MET A 428 11.53 -28.58 -20.15
C MET A 428 11.84 -29.50 -18.97
N VAL A 429 12.17 -30.77 -19.25
CA VAL A 429 12.57 -31.75 -18.20
C VAL A 429 13.83 -31.28 -17.48
N LYS A 430 14.84 -30.74 -18.19
CA LYS A 430 16.06 -30.20 -17.53
C LYS A 430 15.73 -29.04 -16.59
N TYR A 431 14.80 -28.16 -16.98
CA TYR A 431 14.39 -27.06 -16.09
C TYR A 431 13.71 -27.61 -14.82
N PHE A 432 12.83 -28.60 -14.97
CA PHE A 432 12.17 -29.23 -13.83
C PHE A 432 13.16 -29.97 -12.92
N ASP A 433 14.10 -30.71 -13.49
CA ASP A 433 15.14 -31.41 -12.71
C ASP A 433 16.00 -30.43 -11.89
N ALA A 434 16.37 -29.27 -12.49
CA ALA A 434 17.11 -28.24 -11.78
C ALA A 434 16.34 -27.62 -10.60
N LEU A 435 14.99 -27.70 -10.64
CA LEU A 435 14.07 -27.20 -9.60
C LEU A 435 13.57 -28.31 -8.66
N GLU A 436 14.12 -29.50 -8.77
CA GLU A 436 13.68 -30.68 -8.00
C GLU A 436 12.20 -31.10 -8.24
N ILE A 437 11.60 -30.66 -9.35
CA ILE A 437 10.27 -31.07 -9.79
C ILE A 437 10.37 -32.44 -10.45
N LYS A 438 9.75 -33.47 -9.89
CA LYS A 438 9.84 -34.84 -10.40
C LYS A 438 8.97 -35.02 -11.65
N VAL A 439 9.56 -35.52 -12.73
CA VAL A 439 8.90 -35.79 -14.00
C VAL A 439 8.65 -37.29 -14.19
N ASP A 440 7.43 -37.67 -14.52
CA ASP A 440 7.07 -39.04 -14.95
C ASP A 440 6.62 -38.95 -16.42
N LEU A 441 7.52 -39.30 -17.33
CA LEU A 441 7.28 -39.24 -18.78
C LEU A 441 6.31 -40.36 -19.25
N ASP A 442 6.23 -41.45 -18.52
CA ASP A 442 5.31 -42.54 -18.89
C ASP A 442 3.84 -42.15 -18.61
N LYS A 443 3.62 -41.43 -17.53
CA LYS A 443 2.30 -40.93 -17.16
C LYS A 443 2.03 -39.52 -17.67
N MET A 444 3.04 -38.87 -18.21
CA MET A 444 2.98 -37.46 -18.58
C MET A 444 2.51 -36.57 -17.44
N THR A 445 3.20 -36.65 -16.29
CA THR A 445 2.93 -35.87 -15.10
C THR A 445 4.19 -35.30 -14.49
N VAL A 446 4.03 -34.20 -13.76
CA VAL A 446 5.06 -33.60 -12.90
C VAL A 446 4.55 -33.56 -11.47
N THR A 447 5.41 -33.82 -10.50
CA THR A 447 5.09 -33.71 -9.08
C THR A 447 5.96 -32.64 -8.46
N PRO A 448 5.34 -31.51 -8.03
CA PRO A 448 6.08 -30.45 -7.34
C PRO A 448 6.71 -30.95 -6.04
N PRO A 449 7.85 -30.42 -5.61
CA PRO A 449 8.38 -30.65 -4.27
C PRO A 449 7.53 -29.93 -3.22
N SER A 450 7.53 -30.41 -1.98
CA SER A 450 6.68 -29.89 -0.90
C SER A 450 6.96 -28.44 -0.51
N PHE A 451 8.15 -27.96 -0.80
CA PHE A 451 8.54 -26.55 -0.59
C PHE A 451 8.02 -25.58 -1.69
N ARG A 452 7.34 -26.10 -2.74
CA ARG A 452 6.71 -25.30 -3.81
C ARG A 452 5.20 -25.45 -3.76
N PRO A 453 4.53 -24.90 -2.74
CA PRO A 453 3.07 -24.97 -2.60
C PRO A 453 2.33 -24.16 -3.66
N ASP A 454 3.01 -23.29 -4.38
CA ASP A 454 2.50 -22.43 -5.45
C ASP A 454 2.22 -23.18 -6.75
N LEU A 455 2.82 -24.35 -6.94
CA LEU A 455 2.62 -25.15 -8.15
C LEU A 455 1.35 -26.00 -8.05
N GLU A 456 0.20 -25.42 -8.38
CA GLU A 456 -1.13 -26.04 -8.25
C GLU A 456 -1.71 -26.48 -9.59
N GLY A 457 -1.22 -25.94 -10.72
CA GLY A 457 -1.82 -26.17 -12.02
C GLY A 457 -0.85 -26.13 -13.20
N GLU A 458 -1.39 -26.36 -14.40
CA GLU A 458 -0.59 -26.37 -15.62
C GLU A 458 -0.02 -24.99 -16.00
N ALA A 459 -0.69 -23.90 -15.59
CA ALA A 459 -0.19 -22.55 -15.81
C ALA A 459 1.08 -22.30 -15.02
N ASP A 460 1.14 -22.79 -13.76
CA ASP A 460 2.30 -22.66 -12.89
C ASP A 460 3.50 -23.45 -13.46
N ILE A 461 3.22 -24.65 -13.98
CA ILE A 461 4.24 -25.48 -14.66
C ILE A 461 4.73 -24.78 -15.93
N ALA A 462 3.87 -24.12 -16.68
CA ALA A 462 4.27 -23.34 -17.86
C ALA A 462 5.10 -22.12 -17.48
N GLU A 463 4.83 -21.49 -16.34
CA GLU A 463 5.63 -20.37 -15.80
C GLU A 463 7.05 -20.83 -15.47
N GLU A 464 7.20 -21.99 -14.83
CA GLU A 464 8.53 -22.54 -14.55
C GLU A 464 9.35 -22.77 -15.83
N VAL A 465 8.72 -23.25 -16.88
CA VAL A 465 9.37 -23.38 -18.20
C VAL A 465 9.71 -22.00 -18.77
N ALA A 466 8.78 -21.03 -18.72
CA ALA A 466 8.98 -19.71 -19.30
C ALA A 466 10.13 -18.93 -18.65
N ARG A 467 10.23 -18.96 -17.32
CA ARG A 467 11.25 -18.20 -16.58
C ARG A 467 12.68 -18.74 -16.80
N PHE A 468 12.84 -20.06 -16.97
CA PHE A 468 14.15 -20.65 -17.30
C PHE A 468 14.48 -20.66 -18.79
N TYR A 469 13.47 -20.75 -19.66
CA TYR A 469 13.66 -20.48 -21.09
C TYR A 469 14.11 -19.03 -21.32
N GLY A 470 13.52 -18.08 -20.60
CA GLY A 470 13.76 -16.64 -20.65
C GLY A 470 12.64 -15.90 -21.33
N TYR A 471 11.99 -15.01 -20.59
CA TYR A 471 10.88 -14.16 -21.11
C TYR A 471 11.30 -13.28 -22.29
N ASP A 472 12.56 -12.88 -22.31
CA ASP A 472 13.19 -12.12 -23.41
C ASP A 472 13.28 -12.88 -24.74
N LYS A 473 13.19 -14.22 -24.69
CA LYS A 473 13.23 -15.09 -25.88
C LYS A 473 11.85 -15.45 -26.40
N ILE A 474 10.80 -15.16 -25.62
CA ILE A 474 9.42 -15.41 -26.07
C ILE A 474 9.07 -14.42 -27.18
N PRO A 475 8.65 -14.90 -28.37
CA PRO A 475 8.40 -14.01 -29.51
C PRO A 475 7.19 -13.10 -29.25
N VAL A 476 7.31 -11.83 -29.65
CA VAL A 476 6.17 -10.90 -29.64
C VAL A 476 5.24 -11.27 -30.80
N THR A 477 4.00 -11.58 -30.47
CA THR A 477 2.95 -11.92 -31.43
C THR A 477 1.85 -10.86 -31.46
N LEU A 478 1.20 -10.71 -32.60
CA LEU A 478 0.00 -9.89 -32.70
C LEU A 478 -1.18 -10.61 -32.07
N LEU A 479 -2.06 -9.83 -31.45
CA LEU A 479 -3.32 -10.37 -30.97
C LEU A 479 -4.12 -10.97 -32.12
N SER A 480 -4.57 -12.22 -31.97
CA SER A 480 -5.44 -12.92 -32.90
C SER A 480 -6.72 -13.33 -32.18
N GLY A 481 -7.85 -12.95 -32.74
CA GLY A 481 -9.16 -13.25 -32.16
C GLY A 481 -10.28 -12.69 -33.00
N GLU A 482 -11.50 -13.06 -32.69
CA GLU A 482 -12.67 -12.44 -33.29
C GLU A 482 -12.75 -10.96 -32.87
N ALA A 483 -12.87 -10.08 -33.86
CA ALA A 483 -13.05 -8.66 -33.57
C ALA A 483 -14.47 -8.44 -33.03
N THR A 484 -14.56 -8.03 -31.79
CA THR A 484 -15.82 -7.59 -31.19
C THR A 484 -15.83 -6.07 -31.07
N CYS A 485 -16.96 -5.45 -31.45
CA CYS A 485 -17.15 -4.03 -31.20
C CYS A 485 -17.53 -3.82 -29.73
N GLY A 486 -16.65 -3.19 -28.96
CA GLY A 486 -17.02 -2.69 -27.65
C GLY A 486 -18.11 -1.62 -27.77
N MET A 487 -19.17 -1.72 -26.99
CA MET A 487 -20.24 -0.74 -26.94
C MET A 487 -20.37 -0.16 -25.55
N LYS A 488 -20.59 1.16 -25.49
CA LYS A 488 -20.96 1.81 -24.23
C LYS A 488 -22.43 1.51 -23.90
N THR A 489 -22.73 1.31 -22.63
CA THR A 489 -24.10 1.25 -22.16
C THR A 489 -24.81 2.58 -22.40
N GLU A 490 -26.15 2.58 -22.43
CA GLU A 490 -26.93 3.84 -22.56
C GLU A 490 -26.56 4.84 -21.48
N ARG A 491 -26.34 4.37 -20.26
CA ARG A 491 -25.91 5.20 -19.13
C ARG A 491 -24.55 5.87 -19.39
N GLN A 492 -23.58 5.14 -19.90
CA GLN A 492 -22.26 5.67 -20.26
C GLN A 492 -22.37 6.67 -21.43
N GLN A 493 -23.20 6.39 -22.44
CA GLN A 493 -23.43 7.30 -23.56
C GLN A 493 -24.04 8.62 -23.10
N VAL A 494 -25.00 8.58 -22.15
CA VAL A 494 -25.59 9.79 -21.58
C VAL A 494 -24.56 10.54 -20.73
N GLN A 495 -23.72 9.86 -19.97
CA GLN A 495 -22.66 10.51 -19.20
C GLN A 495 -21.67 11.25 -20.10
N ASP A 496 -21.22 10.59 -21.18
CA ASP A 496 -20.37 11.22 -22.19
C ASP A 496 -21.08 12.45 -22.82
N ARG A 497 -22.38 12.30 -23.12
CA ARG A 497 -23.14 13.38 -23.70
C ARG A 497 -23.30 14.59 -22.77
N VAL A 498 -23.47 14.34 -21.47
CA VAL A 498 -23.48 15.41 -20.45
C VAL A 498 -22.14 16.13 -20.42
N ASN A 499 -21.04 15.37 -20.43
CA ASN A 499 -19.68 15.91 -20.45
C ASN A 499 -19.48 16.81 -21.69
N GLU A 500 -19.81 16.32 -22.89
CA GLU A 500 -19.74 17.08 -24.14
C GLU A 500 -20.57 18.38 -24.07
N LEU A 501 -21.79 18.29 -23.57
CA LEU A 501 -22.70 19.43 -23.49
C LEU A 501 -22.19 20.51 -22.55
N LEU A 502 -21.66 20.14 -21.39
CA LEU A 502 -21.10 21.07 -20.42
C LEU A 502 -19.82 21.72 -20.94
N THR A 503 -18.93 20.90 -21.53
CA THR A 503 -17.70 21.39 -22.17
C THR A 503 -18.01 22.36 -23.32
N ALA A 504 -19.01 22.06 -24.16
CA ALA A 504 -19.43 22.93 -25.26
C ALA A 504 -20.01 24.27 -24.77
N GLN A 505 -20.49 24.35 -23.53
CA GLN A 505 -20.95 25.59 -22.88
C GLN A 505 -19.82 26.35 -22.17
N GLY A 506 -18.55 25.91 -22.35
CA GLY A 506 -17.37 26.59 -21.81
C GLY A 506 -17.04 26.24 -20.38
N MET A 507 -17.51 25.10 -19.88
CA MET A 507 -17.12 24.58 -18.57
C MET A 507 -15.91 23.64 -18.69
N TYR A 508 -15.09 23.57 -17.65
CA TYR A 508 -13.98 22.65 -17.54
C TYR A 508 -14.32 21.51 -16.60
N GLU A 509 -14.07 20.28 -17.03
CA GLU A 509 -14.22 19.11 -16.17
C GLU A 509 -13.13 19.07 -15.10
N ILE A 510 -13.52 18.70 -13.89
CA ILE A 510 -12.61 18.49 -12.78
C ILE A 510 -12.82 17.11 -12.17
N TYR A 511 -11.78 16.59 -11.55
CA TYR A 511 -11.82 15.37 -10.75
C TYR A 511 -11.33 15.69 -9.35
N THR A 512 -12.16 15.38 -8.36
CA THR A 512 -11.84 15.61 -6.95
C THR A 512 -11.82 14.31 -6.18
N TYR A 513 -11.08 14.29 -5.06
CA TYR A 513 -11.06 13.12 -4.18
C TYR A 513 -12.45 12.84 -3.60
N THR A 514 -12.75 11.55 -3.46
CA THR A 514 -13.98 11.08 -2.81
C THR A 514 -13.88 11.12 -1.28
N PHE A 515 -12.68 11.25 -0.74
CA PHE A 515 -12.41 11.43 0.69
C PHE A 515 -12.52 12.90 1.06
N THR A 516 -12.94 13.17 2.28
CA THR A 516 -13.06 14.53 2.78
C THR A 516 -12.94 14.56 4.30
N SER A 517 -12.86 15.79 4.85
CA SER A 517 -12.92 16.03 6.28
C SER A 517 -14.37 16.13 6.77
N PRO A 518 -14.71 15.64 7.96
CA PRO A 518 -15.99 15.94 8.60
C PRO A 518 -16.28 17.43 8.77
N SER A 519 -15.26 18.27 8.77
CA SER A 519 -15.39 19.74 8.90
C SER A 519 -16.10 20.41 7.72
N ILE A 520 -16.21 19.74 6.55
CA ILE A 520 -16.92 20.29 5.38
C ILE A 520 -18.38 20.62 5.70
N PHE A 521 -19.02 19.83 6.53
CA PHE A 521 -20.42 20.04 6.90
C PHE A 521 -20.63 21.36 7.67
N ASP A 522 -19.67 21.73 8.52
CA ASP A 522 -19.68 23.00 9.21
C ASP A 522 -19.33 24.18 8.28
N LYS A 523 -18.42 23.96 7.31
CA LYS A 523 -18.15 24.94 6.26
C LYS A 523 -19.38 25.23 5.42
N LEU A 524 -20.16 24.22 5.06
CA LEU A 524 -21.39 24.32 4.25
C LEU A 524 -22.62 24.72 5.08
N ASN A 525 -22.49 25.02 6.36
CA ASN A 525 -23.60 25.29 7.29
C ASN A 525 -24.64 24.16 7.43
N ILE A 526 -24.27 22.93 7.14
CA ILE A 526 -25.16 21.77 7.23
C ILE A 526 -25.50 21.51 8.71
N PRO A 527 -26.78 21.41 9.09
CA PRO A 527 -27.21 21.17 10.47
C PRO A 527 -26.58 19.91 11.07
N LYS A 528 -26.42 19.88 12.39
CA LYS A 528 -25.77 18.74 13.08
C LYS A 528 -26.60 17.46 13.01
N ASP A 529 -27.91 17.57 12.90
CA ASP A 529 -28.88 16.49 12.77
C ASP A 529 -29.19 16.09 11.33
N SER A 530 -28.49 16.67 10.35
CA SER A 530 -28.69 16.35 8.93
C SER A 530 -28.20 14.94 8.60
N GLU A 531 -28.97 14.19 7.83
CA GLU A 531 -28.61 12.89 7.28
C GLU A 531 -27.32 12.94 6.43
N MET A 532 -27.00 14.09 5.84
CA MET A 532 -25.75 14.27 5.10
C MET A 532 -24.50 14.08 5.95
N ARG A 533 -24.61 14.17 7.28
CA ARG A 533 -23.49 13.92 8.22
C ARG A 533 -23.34 12.45 8.57
N ASN A 534 -24.26 11.60 8.15
CA ASN A 534 -24.08 10.16 8.25
C ASN A 534 -23.14 9.72 7.11
N VAL A 535 -21.91 9.39 7.46
CA VAL A 535 -20.80 9.18 6.51
C VAL A 535 -20.16 7.81 6.67
N VAL A 536 -19.61 7.28 5.60
CA VAL A 536 -18.69 6.14 5.64
C VAL A 536 -17.34 6.62 6.16
N LYS A 537 -16.87 6.04 7.25
CA LYS A 537 -15.55 6.35 7.85
C LYS A 537 -14.47 5.48 7.24
N ILE A 538 -13.31 6.06 6.98
CA ILE A 538 -12.12 5.32 6.55
C ILE A 538 -11.45 4.75 7.81
N THR A 539 -11.14 3.47 7.82
CA THR A 539 -10.56 2.77 8.98
C THR A 539 -9.16 3.29 9.32
N ASN A 540 -8.31 3.48 8.31
CA ASN A 540 -6.93 3.97 8.45
C ASN A 540 -6.71 5.18 7.53
N PRO A 541 -7.26 6.36 7.85
CA PRO A 541 -7.11 7.53 7.01
C PRO A 541 -5.67 8.09 7.08
N LEU A 542 -5.23 8.73 6.00
CA LEU A 542 -3.94 9.44 5.98
C LEU A 542 -3.94 10.66 6.92
N GLY A 543 -5.11 11.26 7.15
CA GLY A 543 -5.32 12.40 8.04
C GLY A 543 -6.79 12.69 8.23
N GLU A 544 -7.14 13.66 9.09
CA GLU A 544 -8.52 14.06 9.35
C GLU A 544 -9.21 14.60 8.07
N ASP A 545 -8.47 15.26 7.22
CA ASP A 545 -8.91 15.82 5.94
C ASP A 545 -9.33 14.76 4.91
N THR A 546 -8.99 13.50 5.13
CA THR A 546 -9.33 12.35 4.26
C THR A 546 -10.02 11.22 5.04
N SER A 547 -10.65 11.54 6.18
CA SER A 547 -11.13 10.52 7.13
C SER A 547 -12.51 9.95 6.84
N VAL A 548 -13.28 10.59 5.96
CA VAL A 548 -14.64 10.15 5.60
C VAL A 548 -14.89 10.23 4.10
N MET A 549 -15.83 9.41 3.61
CA MET A 549 -16.31 9.51 2.23
C MET A 549 -17.33 10.64 2.11
N ARG A 550 -17.29 11.38 1.00
CA ARG A 550 -18.20 12.52 0.74
C ARG A 550 -19.65 12.09 0.54
N THR A 551 -20.58 12.85 1.10
CA THR A 551 -22.04 12.72 0.89
C THR A 551 -22.61 13.84 0.00
N THR A 552 -21.79 14.78 -0.44
CA THR A 552 -22.08 15.84 -1.41
C THR A 552 -20.82 16.21 -2.17
N THR A 553 -20.95 16.62 -3.41
CA THR A 553 -19.86 17.12 -4.25
C THR A 553 -19.69 18.64 -4.15
N ILE A 554 -20.62 19.35 -3.50
CA ILE A 554 -20.59 20.81 -3.33
C ILE A 554 -19.32 21.25 -2.60
N ALA A 555 -18.91 20.53 -1.54
CA ALA A 555 -17.70 20.87 -0.77
C ALA A 555 -16.46 20.81 -1.63
N SER A 556 -16.28 19.71 -2.38
CA SER A 556 -15.14 19.53 -3.28
C SER A 556 -15.12 20.61 -4.38
N MET A 557 -16.27 20.94 -4.95
CA MET A 557 -16.41 22.03 -5.93
C MET A 557 -15.99 23.37 -5.33
N MET A 558 -16.45 23.68 -4.11
CA MET A 558 -16.09 24.90 -3.41
C MET A 558 -14.57 24.99 -3.12
N ASP A 559 -13.93 23.88 -2.77
CA ASP A 559 -12.48 23.85 -2.56
C ASP A 559 -11.70 24.18 -3.86
N ILE A 560 -12.14 23.65 -5.00
CA ILE A 560 -11.50 23.93 -6.30
C ILE A 560 -11.76 25.37 -6.77
N LEU A 561 -12.99 25.87 -6.58
CA LEU A 561 -13.31 27.27 -6.87
C LEU A 561 -12.50 28.21 -5.98
N SER A 562 -12.36 27.89 -4.68
CA SER A 562 -11.52 28.63 -3.74
C SER A 562 -10.06 28.66 -4.17
N ARG A 563 -9.51 27.52 -4.59
CA ARG A 563 -8.15 27.44 -5.11
C ARG A 563 -7.97 28.33 -6.32
N ASN A 564 -8.88 28.27 -7.30
CA ASN A 564 -8.81 29.12 -8.49
C ASN A 564 -8.90 30.61 -8.10
N TYR A 565 -9.80 30.97 -7.19
CA TYR A 565 -9.94 32.34 -6.69
C TYR A 565 -8.65 32.84 -6.03
N ASN A 566 -8.03 32.03 -5.18
CA ASN A 566 -6.76 32.35 -4.51
C ASN A 566 -5.58 32.47 -5.49
N TYR A 567 -5.60 31.75 -6.60
CA TYR A 567 -4.66 31.93 -7.72
C TYR A 567 -4.98 33.17 -8.57
N ARG A 568 -5.98 33.98 -8.15
CA ARG A 568 -6.39 35.21 -8.83
C ARG A 568 -6.93 35.01 -10.25
N ASN A 569 -7.50 33.85 -10.53
CA ASN A 569 -8.24 33.64 -11.75
C ASN A 569 -9.52 34.50 -11.66
N PRO A 570 -9.79 35.38 -12.68
CA PRO A 570 -10.91 36.33 -12.60
C PRO A 570 -12.26 35.63 -12.70
N SER A 571 -12.31 34.46 -13.25
CA SER A 571 -13.53 33.65 -13.38
C SER A 571 -13.20 32.18 -13.43
N ALA A 572 -14.13 31.32 -13.04
CA ALA A 572 -14.06 29.88 -13.22
C ALA A 572 -15.45 29.33 -13.57
N LYS A 573 -15.50 28.35 -14.47
CA LYS A 573 -16.70 27.56 -14.83
C LYS A 573 -16.30 26.09 -14.87
N LEU A 574 -16.65 25.35 -13.81
CA LEU A 574 -16.17 24.00 -13.58
C LEU A 574 -17.35 23.04 -13.42
N PHE A 575 -17.14 21.78 -13.80
CA PHE A 575 -18.10 20.73 -13.51
C PHE A 575 -17.40 19.42 -13.14
N GLU A 576 -18.10 18.57 -12.38
CA GLU A 576 -17.70 17.22 -12.03
C GLU A 576 -18.89 16.27 -12.18
N ILE A 577 -18.65 15.10 -12.76
CA ILE A 577 -19.56 13.96 -12.74
C ILE A 577 -18.95 12.93 -11.79
N GLY A 578 -19.34 12.96 -10.53
CA GLY A 578 -18.70 12.24 -9.45
C GLY A 578 -19.67 11.48 -8.55
N LYS A 579 -19.17 10.44 -7.90
CA LYS A 579 -19.92 9.66 -6.91
C LYS A 579 -19.92 10.34 -5.54
N ILE A 580 -21.00 10.14 -4.81
CA ILE A 580 -21.09 10.33 -3.37
C ILE A 580 -21.37 8.98 -2.69
N PHE A 581 -21.19 8.89 -1.37
CA PHE A 581 -21.25 7.62 -0.64
C PHE A 581 -22.23 7.75 0.52
N ILE A 582 -23.33 7.04 0.44
CA ILE A 582 -24.40 7.06 1.46
C ILE A 582 -24.35 5.72 2.19
N PRO A 583 -24.10 5.71 3.52
CA PRO A 583 -24.11 4.48 4.30
C PRO A 583 -25.43 3.74 4.17
N THR A 584 -25.38 2.44 4.16
CA THR A 584 -26.51 1.51 4.27
C THR A 584 -26.53 0.86 5.64
N THR A 585 -27.17 -0.27 5.81
CA THR A 585 -27.12 -1.09 7.03
C THR A 585 -25.70 -1.61 7.31
N ASP A 586 -25.39 -1.84 8.57
CA ASP A 586 -24.08 -2.35 9.00
C ASP A 586 -23.67 -3.63 8.24
N GLY A 587 -22.45 -3.59 7.69
CA GLY A 587 -21.87 -4.70 6.95
C GLY A 587 -22.17 -4.74 5.45
N GLU A 588 -23.00 -3.83 4.92
CA GLU A 588 -23.27 -3.70 3.50
C GLU A 588 -22.43 -2.58 2.86
N LEU A 589 -22.19 -2.71 1.57
CA LEU A 589 -21.53 -1.67 0.79
C LEU A 589 -22.41 -0.40 0.74
N PRO A 590 -21.80 0.80 0.75
CA PRO A 590 -22.54 2.05 0.66
C PRO A 590 -23.27 2.18 -0.68
N ASN A 591 -24.35 2.95 -0.71
CA ASN A 591 -24.96 3.36 -1.97
C ASN A 591 -24.10 4.48 -2.60
N GLU A 592 -23.81 4.37 -3.90
CA GLU A 592 -22.87 5.25 -4.62
C GLU A 592 -23.56 6.04 -5.76
N PRO A 593 -24.53 6.93 -5.47
CA PRO A 593 -25.19 7.71 -6.51
C PRO A 593 -24.21 8.70 -7.16
N VAL A 594 -24.36 8.86 -8.47
CA VAL A 594 -23.58 9.82 -9.26
C VAL A 594 -24.27 11.18 -9.24
N LYS A 595 -23.50 12.25 -9.03
CA LYS A 595 -23.91 13.64 -9.11
C LYS A 595 -23.27 14.34 -10.31
N ILE A 596 -24.02 15.26 -10.91
CA ILE A 596 -23.49 16.24 -11.85
C ILE A 596 -23.42 17.54 -11.08
N THR A 597 -22.24 18.03 -10.80
CA THR A 597 -22.06 19.29 -10.05
C THR A 597 -21.36 20.30 -10.91
N MET A 598 -21.97 21.45 -11.03
CA MET A 598 -21.46 22.60 -11.75
C MET A 598 -21.20 23.73 -10.75
N GLY A 599 -20.11 24.46 -10.95
CA GLY A 599 -19.76 25.58 -10.09
C GLY A 599 -19.12 26.71 -10.88
N MET A 600 -19.47 27.96 -10.58
CA MET A 600 -18.90 29.12 -11.28
C MET A 600 -18.87 30.38 -10.43
N TYR A 601 -17.91 31.24 -10.76
CA TYR A 601 -17.83 32.64 -10.32
C TYR A 601 -17.22 33.52 -11.42
N GLY A 602 -17.44 34.83 -11.34
CA GLY A 602 -16.87 35.82 -12.25
C GLY A 602 -17.63 37.15 -12.19
N ASP A 603 -17.07 38.23 -12.73
CA ASP A 603 -17.66 39.58 -12.66
C ASP A 603 -19.04 39.72 -13.33
N ASN A 604 -19.30 38.96 -14.37
CA ASN A 604 -20.55 38.99 -15.12
C ASN A 604 -21.29 37.65 -15.02
N VAL A 605 -21.16 36.94 -13.92
CA VAL A 605 -21.84 35.65 -13.69
C VAL A 605 -22.94 35.84 -12.67
N ASP A 606 -24.12 35.34 -13.01
CA ASP A 606 -25.28 35.39 -12.11
C ASP A 606 -26.02 34.02 -12.02
N PHE A 607 -27.14 34.03 -11.29
CA PHE A 607 -27.98 32.85 -11.16
C PHE A 607 -28.51 32.33 -12.49
N TYR A 608 -28.74 33.22 -13.45
CA TYR A 608 -29.33 32.85 -14.76
C TYR A 608 -28.33 32.23 -15.68
N ASP A 609 -27.03 32.48 -15.51
CA ASP A 609 -25.98 31.82 -16.28
C ASP A 609 -25.95 30.33 -16.00
N ILE A 610 -25.82 29.94 -14.72
CA ILE A 610 -25.80 28.51 -14.36
C ILE A 610 -27.15 27.84 -14.62
N LYS A 611 -28.26 28.58 -14.47
CA LYS A 611 -29.60 28.11 -14.84
C LYS A 611 -29.68 27.85 -16.33
N GLY A 612 -29.17 28.76 -17.17
CA GLY A 612 -29.17 28.63 -18.63
C GLY A 612 -28.35 27.40 -19.08
N ILE A 613 -27.21 27.13 -18.43
CA ILE A 613 -26.42 25.91 -18.67
C ILE A 613 -27.23 24.65 -18.35
N CYS A 614 -27.91 24.61 -17.23
CA CYS A 614 -28.79 23.50 -16.86
C CYS A 614 -29.94 23.33 -17.86
N GLU A 615 -30.62 24.42 -18.24
CA GLU A 615 -31.72 24.40 -19.20
C GLU A 615 -31.29 23.91 -20.58
N THR A 616 -30.14 24.37 -21.06
CA THR A 616 -29.54 23.90 -22.33
C THR A 616 -29.24 22.41 -22.26
N MET A 617 -28.60 21.95 -21.19
CA MET A 617 -28.32 20.54 -20.98
C MET A 617 -29.59 19.69 -20.99
N PHE A 618 -30.62 20.09 -20.22
CA PHE A 618 -31.90 19.37 -20.17
C PHE A 618 -32.61 19.35 -21.52
N ALA A 619 -32.58 20.48 -22.25
CA ALA A 619 -33.17 20.56 -23.58
C ALA A 619 -32.48 19.60 -24.57
N GLN A 620 -31.16 19.57 -24.59
CA GLN A 620 -30.36 18.70 -25.46
C GLN A 620 -30.48 17.21 -25.09
N LEU A 621 -30.67 16.90 -23.82
CA LEU A 621 -30.97 15.55 -23.32
C LEU A 621 -32.47 15.19 -23.44
N ASN A 622 -33.29 16.09 -23.99
CA ASN A 622 -34.73 15.89 -24.13
C ASN A 622 -35.45 15.57 -22.80
N VAL A 623 -34.98 16.15 -21.68
CA VAL A 623 -35.67 16.10 -20.39
C VAL A 623 -36.84 17.12 -20.41
N LYS A 624 -38.07 16.65 -20.24
CA LYS A 624 -39.28 17.47 -20.32
C LYS A 624 -39.85 17.82 -18.95
N ASN A 625 -40.69 18.89 -18.94
CA ASN A 625 -41.41 19.32 -17.75
C ASN A 625 -40.49 19.64 -16.57
N VAL A 626 -39.35 20.26 -16.85
CA VAL A 626 -38.44 20.77 -15.83
C VAL A 626 -39.08 21.96 -15.12
N LYS A 627 -39.08 21.97 -13.80
CA LYS A 627 -39.58 23.03 -12.97
C LYS A 627 -38.54 23.50 -11.97
N TYR A 628 -38.55 24.79 -11.70
CA TYR A 628 -37.73 25.45 -10.68
C TYR A 628 -38.64 26.00 -9.58
N GLU A 629 -38.42 25.56 -8.37
CA GLU A 629 -39.19 26.00 -7.18
C GLU A 629 -38.25 26.69 -6.21
N ALA A 630 -38.56 27.90 -5.79
CA ALA A 630 -37.74 28.65 -4.84
C ALA A 630 -37.58 27.91 -3.51
N VAL A 631 -36.33 27.89 -3.00
CA VAL A 631 -35.95 27.31 -1.71
C VAL A 631 -35.35 28.41 -0.86
N THR A 632 -35.90 28.62 0.33
CA THR A 632 -35.50 29.72 1.23
C THR A 632 -34.84 29.24 2.52
N ASP A 633 -34.88 27.94 2.79
CA ASP A 633 -34.50 27.31 4.04
C ASP A 633 -33.23 26.42 3.95
N ASN A 634 -32.60 26.38 2.77
CA ASN A 634 -31.34 25.65 2.63
C ASN A 634 -30.15 26.47 3.15
N PRO A 635 -29.43 26.03 4.20
CA PRO A 635 -28.41 26.84 4.87
C PRO A 635 -27.11 27.01 4.08
N THR A 636 -26.90 26.19 3.04
CA THR A 636 -25.71 26.26 2.16
C THR A 636 -25.89 27.33 1.08
N PHE A 637 -27.14 27.62 0.70
CA PHE A 637 -27.47 28.53 -0.39
C PHE A 637 -28.10 29.86 0.10
N HIS A 638 -28.02 30.86 -0.74
CA HIS A 638 -28.65 32.18 -0.47
C HIS A 638 -30.18 32.07 -0.51
N PRO A 639 -30.89 32.47 0.54
CA PRO A 639 -32.35 32.25 0.65
C PRO A 639 -33.21 32.92 -0.44
N GLY A 640 -32.66 33.95 -1.08
CA GLY A 640 -33.37 34.64 -2.19
C GLY A 640 -32.92 34.22 -3.60
N ARG A 641 -31.93 33.31 -3.71
CA ARG A 641 -31.32 32.90 -5.00
C ARG A 641 -31.01 31.42 -5.02
N CYS A 642 -31.98 30.61 -4.62
CA CYS A 642 -31.88 29.15 -4.59
C CYS A 642 -33.16 28.53 -5.12
N ALA A 643 -33.06 27.48 -5.90
CA ALA A 643 -34.18 26.73 -6.42
C ALA A 643 -33.93 25.23 -6.42
N LYS A 644 -34.98 24.48 -6.08
CA LYS A 644 -35.08 23.06 -6.30
C LYS A 644 -35.47 22.80 -7.75
N ILE A 645 -34.81 21.87 -8.41
CA ILE A 645 -35.09 21.46 -9.79
C ILE A 645 -35.81 20.11 -9.75
N SER A 646 -36.91 20.01 -10.47
CA SER A 646 -37.67 18.77 -10.62
C SER A 646 -38.03 18.51 -12.09
N ALA A 647 -38.10 17.24 -12.48
CA ALA A 647 -38.65 16.78 -13.76
C ALA A 647 -39.80 15.81 -13.49
N GLY A 648 -41.00 16.17 -13.98
CA GLY A 648 -42.19 15.45 -13.60
C GLY A 648 -42.44 15.50 -12.08
N ASN A 649 -42.47 14.36 -11.43
CA ASN A 649 -42.63 14.22 -9.98
C ASN A 649 -41.34 13.95 -9.20
N LYS A 650 -40.16 13.94 -9.89
CA LYS A 650 -38.88 13.65 -9.25
C LYS A 650 -38.05 14.91 -9.07
N VAL A 651 -37.49 15.08 -7.91
CA VAL A 651 -36.45 16.07 -7.67
C VAL A 651 -35.18 15.61 -8.34
N ILE A 652 -34.59 16.43 -9.22
CA ILE A 652 -33.36 16.13 -9.94
C ILE A 652 -32.18 16.93 -9.43
N GLY A 653 -32.39 17.94 -8.59
CA GLY A 653 -31.26 18.64 -7.97
C GLY A 653 -31.63 19.97 -7.36
N ILE A 654 -30.57 20.69 -7.01
CA ILE A 654 -30.63 22.04 -6.44
C ILE A 654 -29.69 22.97 -7.18
N ILE A 655 -30.03 24.22 -7.33
CA ILE A 655 -29.26 25.27 -7.97
C ILE A 655 -29.37 26.58 -7.19
N GLY A 656 -28.27 27.31 -7.08
CA GLY A 656 -28.35 28.61 -6.42
C GLY A 656 -27.00 29.30 -6.25
N GLU A 657 -27.10 30.52 -5.73
CA GLU A 657 -25.95 31.24 -5.18
C GLU A 657 -25.59 30.62 -3.82
N ILE A 658 -24.33 30.33 -3.60
CA ILE A 658 -23.83 29.89 -2.29
C ILE A 658 -24.01 31.01 -1.28
N HIS A 659 -24.44 30.66 -0.06
CA HIS A 659 -24.64 31.63 1.01
C HIS A 659 -23.33 32.38 1.28
N PRO A 660 -23.36 33.74 1.38
CA PRO A 660 -22.13 34.54 1.61
C PRO A 660 -21.31 34.12 2.84
N ALA A 661 -21.98 33.63 3.88
CA ALA A 661 -21.28 33.09 5.06
C ALA A 661 -20.52 31.78 4.75
N VAL A 662 -21.02 30.97 3.84
CA VAL A 662 -20.33 29.76 3.35
C VAL A 662 -19.16 30.14 2.45
N SER A 663 -19.36 31.01 1.46
CA SER A 663 -18.27 31.49 0.57
C SER A 663 -17.11 32.07 1.36
N ARG A 664 -17.36 32.86 2.41
CA ARG A 664 -16.30 33.40 3.30
C ARG A 664 -15.51 32.32 4.02
N LYS A 665 -16.14 31.20 4.43
CA LYS A 665 -15.41 30.05 5.04
C LYS A 665 -14.47 29.37 4.05
N TYR A 666 -14.71 29.54 2.75
CA TYR A 666 -13.81 29.06 1.68
C TYR A 666 -12.87 30.18 1.17
N GLY A 667 -12.89 31.36 1.79
CA GLY A 667 -12.04 32.49 1.39
C GLY A 667 -12.43 33.15 0.06
N ILE A 668 -13.71 32.99 -0.37
CA ILE A 668 -14.21 33.58 -1.61
C ILE A 668 -15.14 34.75 -1.24
N GLU A 669 -14.82 35.95 -1.74
CA GLU A 669 -15.59 37.18 -1.48
C GLU A 669 -16.60 37.53 -2.60
N THR A 670 -16.42 36.97 -3.79
CA THR A 670 -17.35 37.11 -4.92
C THR A 670 -18.50 36.10 -4.82
N PRO A 671 -19.69 36.41 -5.43
CA PRO A 671 -20.77 35.44 -5.52
C PRO A 671 -20.34 34.17 -6.26
N VAL A 672 -20.71 33.01 -5.70
CA VAL A 672 -20.47 31.68 -6.27
C VAL A 672 -21.80 31.02 -6.55
N TYR A 673 -21.95 30.46 -7.73
CA TYR A 673 -23.17 29.75 -8.14
C TYR A 673 -22.86 28.27 -8.33
N ILE A 674 -23.68 27.40 -7.74
CA ILE A 674 -23.52 25.95 -7.83
C ILE A 674 -24.87 25.31 -8.19
N ALA A 675 -24.79 24.27 -9.01
CA ALA A 675 -25.86 23.31 -9.23
C ALA A 675 -25.34 21.91 -8.94
N GLU A 676 -26.05 21.15 -8.11
CA GLU A 676 -25.80 19.73 -7.86
C GLU A 676 -27.03 18.93 -8.28
N LEU A 677 -26.87 18.07 -9.30
CA LEU A 677 -27.93 17.29 -9.92
C LEU A 677 -27.69 15.79 -9.66
N ASP A 678 -28.77 15.05 -9.48
CA ASP A 678 -28.75 13.59 -9.41
C ASP A 678 -28.76 13.02 -10.82
N PHE A 679 -27.65 12.37 -11.20
CA PHE A 679 -27.50 11.82 -12.54
C PHE A 679 -28.59 10.79 -12.88
N GLU A 680 -28.92 9.89 -11.96
CA GLU A 680 -29.93 8.85 -12.20
C GLU A 680 -31.32 9.46 -12.43
N ASN A 681 -31.67 10.48 -11.64
CA ASN A 681 -32.93 11.18 -11.82
C ASN A 681 -32.97 12.01 -13.11
N VAL A 682 -31.84 12.49 -13.59
CA VAL A 682 -31.75 13.08 -14.94
C VAL A 682 -31.92 11.98 -16.00
N PHE A 683 -31.17 10.89 -15.89
CA PHE A 683 -31.14 9.79 -16.87
C PHE A 683 -32.53 9.18 -17.11
N ILE A 684 -33.26 8.83 -16.07
CA ILE A 684 -34.61 8.24 -16.20
C ILE A 684 -35.66 9.19 -16.78
N ASN A 685 -35.40 10.49 -16.74
CA ASN A 685 -36.32 11.49 -17.32
C ASN A 685 -35.96 11.86 -18.77
N ILE A 686 -34.89 11.31 -19.34
CA ILE A 686 -34.55 11.48 -20.77
C ILE A 686 -35.62 10.80 -21.60
N LYS A 687 -36.09 11.51 -22.63
CA LYS A 687 -37.02 10.96 -23.63
C LYS A 687 -36.24 10.63 -24.90
N THR A 688 -36.05 9.32 -25.14
CA THR A 688 -35.31 8.84 -26.33
C THR A 688 -36.08 9.00 -27.64
N ASP A 689 -37.40 9.08 -27.57
CA ASP A 689 -38.27 9.26 -28.75
C ASP A 689 -38.27 10.70 -29.24
N ILE A 690 -37.46 10.96 -30.26
CA ILE A 690 -37.51 12.22 -30.99
C ILE A 690 -38.54 12.09 -32.14
N LYS A 691 -39.64 12.82 -32.02
CA LYS A 691 -40.69 12.85 -33.06
C LYS A 691 -40.49 14.02 -33.98
N PHE A 692 -40.43 13.72 -35.25
CA PHE A 692 -40.44 14.76 -36.28
C PHE A 692 -41.76 15.55 -36.21
N LYS A 693 -41.67 16.87 -36.19
CA LYS A 693 -42.81 17.77 -36.31
C LYS A 693 -42.69 18.51 -37.64
N GLU A 694 -43.77 18.39 -38.48
CA GLU A 694 -43.81 19.09 -39.77
C GLU A 694 -43.69 20.60 -39.56
N LEU A 695 -43.07 21.26 -40.54
CA LEU A 695 -43.05 22.73 -40.54
C LEU A 695 -44.48 23.27 -40.65
N PRO A 696 -44.76 24.35 -39.94
CA PRO A 696 -46.11 24.95 -39.99
C PRO A 696 -46.49 25.40 -41.38
N LYS A 697 -47.66 25.00 -41.85
CA LYS A 697 -48.23 25.39 -43.16
C LYS A 697 -48.95 26.75 -43.17
N TYR A 698 -49.40 27.17 -41.99
CA TYR A 698 -50.18 28.38 -41.80
C TYR A 698 -49.43 29.46 -41.04
N PRO A 699 -49.68 30.79 -41.36
CA PRO A 699 -49.00 31.88 -40.69
C PRO A 699 -49.34 31.95 -39.19
N ALA A 700 -48.40 32.42 -38.40
CA ALA A 700 -48.57 32.73 -36.98
C ALA A 700 -49.14 34.14 -36.80
N VAL A 701 -49.77 34.35 -35.66
CA VAL A 701 -50.15 35.65 -35.14
C VAL A 701 -49.41 35.89 -33.82
N THR A 702 -48.62 36.96 -33.76
CA THR A 702 -47.89 37.33 -32.57
C THR A 702 -48.68 38.38 -31.76
N ARG A 703 -48.66 38.27 -30.45
CA ARG A 703 -49.19 39.24 -29.51
C ARG A 703 -48.18 39.42 -28.38
N ASP A 704 -47.83 40.67 -28.13
CA ASP A 704 -47.03 41.05 -26.98
C ASP A 704 -47.92 41.47 -25.83
N ILE A 705 -47.53 41.07 -24.63
CA ILE A 705 -48.26 41.43 -23.42
C ILE A 705 -47.25 41.94 -22.37
N ALA A 706 -47.42 43.18 -21.94
CA ALA A 706 -46.66 43.77 -20.89
C ALA A 706 -47.59 44.02 -19.68
N MET A 707 -47.12 43.68 -18.51
CA MET A 707 -47.89 43.71 -17.26
C MET A 707 -47.07 44.11 -16.07
N LEU A 708 -47.69 44.71 -15.08
CA LEU A 708 -47.17 44.95 -13.76
C LEU A 708 -47.66 43.85 -12.81
N VAL A 709 -46.76 43.22 -12.14
CA VAL A 709 -47.04 42.19 -11.11
C VAL A 709 -46.24 42.47 -9.86
N ASP A 710 -46.62 41.90 -8.73
CA ASP A 710 -45.82 41.96 -7.52
C ASP A 710 -44.46 41.28 -7.73
N LYS A 711 -43.42 41.81 -7.13
CA LYS A 711 -42.06 41.28 -7.26
C LYS A 711 -41.95 39.82 -6.85
N THR A 712 -42.79 39.39 -5.90
CA THR A 712 -42.82 38.02 -5.36
C THR A 712 -43.47 37.01 -6.30
N VAL A 713 -44.19 37.43 -7.33
CA VAL A 713 -44.83 36.53 -8.30
C VAL A 713 -43.76 35.90 -9.20
N PRO A 714 -43.59 34.56 -9.17
CA PRO A 714 -42.66 33.86 -10.05
C PRO A 714 -43.10 34.00 -11.52
N VAL A 715 -42.11 34.14 -12.42
CA VAL A 715 -42.32 34.15 -13.87
C VAL A 715 -43.01 32.86 -14.34
N ALA A 716 -42.69 31.71 -13.74
CA ALA A 716 -43.32 30.44 -14.04
C ALA A 716 -44.85 30.45 -13.81
N ASP A 717 -45.34 31.17 -12.78
CA ASP A 717 -46.77 31.25 -12.50
C ASP A 717 -47.50 32.10 -13.56
N ILE A 718 -46.86 33.17 -14.00
CA ILE A 718 -47.36 33.99 -15.12
C ILE A 718 -47.45 33.13 -16.39
N GLU A 719 -46.36 32.42 -16.73
CA GLU A 719 -46.36 31.54 -17.90
C GLU A 719 -47.42 30.43 -17.83
N ASN A 720 -47.60 29.82 -16.65
CA ASN A 720 -48.61 28.79 -16.45
C ASN A 720 -50.04 29.32 -16.70
N VAL A 721 -50.35 30.54 -16.27
CA VAL A 721 -51.65 31.19 -16.52
C VAL A 721 -51.83 31.45 -18.00
N ILE A 722 -50.80 32.01 -18.68
CA ILE A 722 -50.85 32.28 -20.14
C ILE A 722 -51.02 30.95 -20.89
N LYS A 723 -50.20 29.93 -20.62
CA LYS A 723 -50.27 28.62 -21.29
C LYS A 723 -51.63 27.93 -21.13
N LYS A 724 -52.17 27.93 -19.92
CA LYS A 724 -53.50 27.36 -19.63
C LYS A 724 -54.63 28.11 -20.32
N ALA A 725 -54.57 29.43 -20.30
CA ALA A 725 -55.63 30.28 -20.88
C ALA A 725 -55.62 30.19 -22.41
N SER A 726 -54.43 30.18 -23.04
CA SER A 726 -54.21 30.12 -24.46
C SER A 726 -54.53 28.73 -25.08
N GLY A 727 -54.31 27.66 -24.26
CA GLY A 727 -54.56 26.29 -24.69
C GLY A 727 -53.73 25.86 -25.93
N LYS A 728 -54.36 25.10 -26.82
CA LYS A 728 -53.68 24.52 -28.01
C LYS A 728 -53.30 25.54 -29.08
N MET A 729 -53.81 26.76 -29.02
CA MET A 729 -53.48 27.81 -30.01
C MET A 729 -52.11 28.46 -29.75
N LEU A 730 -51.58 28.36 -28.52
CA LEU A 730 -50.27 28.88 -28.21
C LEU A 730 -49.17 27.94 -28.77
N GLU A 731 -48.41 28.44 -29.71
CA GLU A 731 -47.24 27.71 -30.26
C GLU A 731 -46.00 27.93 -29.40
N SER A 732 -45.71 29.18 -29.04
CA SER A 732 -44.58 29.54 -28.18
C SER A 732 -44.89 30.78 -27.33
N LEU A 733 -44.21 30.87 -26.20
CA LEU A 733 -44.26 32.00 -25.30
C LEU A 733 -42.81 32.35 -24.92
N GLN A 734 -42.46 33.60 -25.13
CA GLN A 734 -41.11 34.09 -24.86
C GLN A 734 -41.16 35.29 -23.93
N LEU A 735 -40.50 35.20 -22.79
CA LEU A 735 -40.19 36.34 -21.94
C LEU A 735 -39.06 37.12 -22.63
N PHE A 736 -39.27 38.42 -22.87
CA PHE A 736 -38.27 39.26 -23.53
C PHE A 736 -37.85 40.50 -22.74
N ASP A 737 -38.63 40.88 -21.68
CA ASP A 737 -38.25 41.99 -20.83
C ASP A 737 -38.75 41.79 -19.38
N VAL A 738 -37.87 42.06 -18.40
CA VAL A 738 -38.20 42.22 -17.00
C VAL A 738 -37.61 43.53 -16.51
N TYR A 739 -38.40 44.48 -16.15
CA TYR A 739 -37.93 45.79 -15.75
C TYR A 739 -38.37 46.15 -14.33
N GLU A 740 -37.38 46.54 -13.54
CA GLU A 740 -37.53 47.07 -12.19
C GLU A 740 -36.81 48.43 -12.10
N GLY A 741 -37.51 49.53 -12.16
CA GLY A 741 -36.87 50.84 -12.14
C GLY A 741 -37.80 51.95 -11.70
N LYS A 742 -37.33 53.21 -11.76
CA LYS A 742 -38.01 54.40 -11.23
C LYS A 742 -39.43 54.65 -11.75
N GLN A 743 -39.77 54.00 -12.89
CA GLN A 743 -41.14 54.18 -13.50
C GLN A 743 -42.11 53.10 -13.08
N ILE A 744 -41.68 52.15 -12.23
CA ILE A 744 -42.52 51.06 -11.71
C ILE A 744 -42.81 51.32 -10.21
N PRO A 745 -44.07 51.12 -9.76
CA PRO A 745 -44.44 51.28 -8.35
C PRO A 745 -43.58 50.37 -7.45
N GLU A 746 -43.26 50.87 -6.26
CA GLU A 746 -42.46 50.07 -5.28
C GLU A 746 -43.14 48.74 -4.96
N GLY A 747 -42.40 47.67 -4.89
CA GLY A 747 -42.89 46.30 -4.70
C GLY A 747 -43.40 45.62 -5.95
N LYS A 748 -43.38 46.28 -7.13
CA LYS A 748 -43.78 45.69 -8.40
C LYS A 748 -42.63 45.55 -9.39
N LYS A 749 -42.83 44.68 -10.39
CA LYS A 749 -41.99 44.54 -11.58
C LYS A 749 -42.84 44.54 -12.85
N SER A 750 -42.29 45.07 -13.95
CA SER A 750 -42.90 44.97 -15.28
C SER A 750 -42.33 43.72 -15.98
N VAL A 751 -43.21 42.89 -16.52
CA VAL A 751 -42.84 41.67 -17.20
C VAL A 751 -43.50 41.71 -18.59
N ALA A 752 -42.71 41.45 -19.64
CA ALA A 752 -43.20 41.47 -21.04
C ALA A 752 -42.93 40.12 -21.74
N TYR A 753 -43.99 39.61 -22.32
CA TYR A 753 -43.99 38.36 -23.09
C TYR A 753 -44.42 38.58 -24.54
N SER A 754 -43.78 37.84 -25.46
CA SER A 754 -44.25 37.63 -26.82
C SER A 754 -44.91 36.27 -26.95
N ALA A 755 -46.17 36.20 -27.25
CA ALA A 755 -46.94 34.99 -27.42
C ALA A 755 -47.24 34.76 -28.92
N ILE A 756 -46.82 33.60 -29.43
CA ILE A 756 -47.07 33.20 -30.81
C ILE A 756 -48.24 32.23 -30.88
N TYR A 757 -49.29 32.59 -31.59
CA TYR A 757 -50.48 31.79 -31.77
C TYR A 757 -50.54 31.21 -33.16
N ARG A 758 -50.85 29.92 -33.31
CA ARG A 758 -50.98 29.22 -34.59
C ARG A 758 -51.94 28.04 -34.46
N SER A 759 -52.63 27.72 -35.57
CA SER A 759 -53.33 26.46 -35.77
C SER A 759 -52.60 25.56 -36.75
N ALA A 760 -52.58 24.24 -36.49
CA ALA A 760 -52.05 23.26 -37.43
C ALA A 760 -52.89 23.06 -38.69
N ASP A 761 -54.17 23.36 -38.60
CA ASP A 761 -55.18 23.00 -39.64
C ASP A 761 -55.61 24.18 -40.53
N ARG A 762 -55.43 25.41 -40.07
CA ARG A 762 -55.90 26.63 -40.81
C ARG A 762 -55.21 27.90 -40.31
N SER A 763 -55.33 28.96 -41.09
CA SER A 763 -54.98 30.30 -40.62
C SER A 763 -55.97 30.79 -39.53
N LEU A 764 -55.42 31.38 -38.48
CA LEU A 764 -56.20 32.00 -37.40
C LEU A 764 -56.64 33.38 -37.87
N THR A 765 -57.91 33.77 -37.52
CA THR A 765 -58.36 35.11 -37.71
C THR A 765 -57.95 36.01 -36.52
N GLY A 766 -57.84 37.30 -36.77
CA GLY A 766 -57.53 38.29 -35.74
C GLY A 766 -58.50 38.22 -34.55
N ASP A 767 -59.77 38.03 -34.81
CA ASP A 767 -60.82 37.95 -33.78
C ASP A 767 -60.72 36.69 -32.92
N GLU A 768 -60.30 35.58 -33.49
CA GLU A 768 -60.07 34.36 -32.71
C GLU A 768 -58.93 34.54 -31.77
N VAL A 769 -57.81 35.09 -32.23
CA VAL A 769 -56.62 35.32 -31.37
C VAL A 769 -56.96 36.38 -30.32
N GLN A 770 -57.77 37.45 -30.68
CA GLN A 770 -58.16 38.46 -29.71
C GLN A 770 -59.01 37.90 -28.58
N LYS A 771 -59.95 36.99 -28.84
CA LYS A 771 -60.74 36.32 -27.80
C LYS A 771 -59.89 35.50 -26.86
N VAL A 772 -58.84 34.79 -27.35
CA VAL A 772 -57.92 34.05 -26.53
C VAL A 772 -57.04 35.01 -25.72
N PHE A 773 -56.58 36.06 -26.33
CA PHE A 773 -55.80 37.11 -25.68
C PHE A 773 -56.57 37.81 -24.55
N ASP A 774 -57.81 38.19 -24.77
CA ASP A 774 -58.69 38.78 -23.74
C ASP A 774 -58.91 37.80 -22.56
N LYS A 775 -59.06 36.53 -22.85
CA LYS A 775 -59.11 35.47 -21.82
C LYS A 775 -57.80 35.36 -21.05
N VAL A 776 -56.65 35.44 -21.70
CA VAL A 776 -55.33 35.43 -21.03
C VAL A 776 -55.24 36.63 -20.10
N VAL A 777 -55.53 37.81 -20.55
CA VAL A 777 -55.53 39.07 -19.79
C VAL A 777 -56.38 38.92 -18.54
N LYS A 778 -57.66 38.54 -18.73
CA LYS A 778 -58.58 38.35 -17.61
C LYS A 778 -58.10 37.31 -16.56
N ASN A 779 -57.49 36.23 -17.02
CA ASN A 779 -56.92 35.22 -16.11
C ASN A 779 -55.70 35.75 -15.38
N LEU A 780 -54.82 36.50 -16.01
CA LEU A 780 -53.68 37.16 -15.40
C LEU A 780 -54.11 38.16 -14.31
N GLU A 781 -55.12 38.98 -14.59
CA GLU A 781 -55.69 39.92 -13.61
C GLU A 781 -56.29 39.18 -12.42
N ASN A 782 -57.08 38.13 -12.66
CA ASN A 782 -57.84 37.44 -11.61
C ASN A 782 -56.97 36.50 -10.76
N GLN A 783 -55.99 35.85 -11.34
CA GLN A 783 -55.22 34.80 -10.64
C GLN A 783 -53.93 35.31 -9.99
N ILE A 784 -53.32 36.35 -10.58
CA ILE A 784 -52.03 36.87 -10.10
C ILE A 784 -52.03 38.39 -9.87
N GLY A 785 -53.18 39.06 -10.02
CA GLY A 785 -53.30 40.48 -9.81
C GLY A 785 -52.48 41.32 -10.78
N ALA A 786 -52.23 40.81 -11.99
CA ALA A 786 -51.50 41.52 -13.01
C ALA A 786 -52.28 42.77 -13.50
N GLN A 787 -51.55 43.83 -13.74
CA GLN A 787 -52.10 45.05 -14.34
C GLN A 787 -51.45 45.27 -15.73
N LEU A 788 -52.25 45.27 -16.77
CA LEU A 788 -51.68 45.55 -18.14
C LEU A 788 -51.08 46.94 -18.16
N ARG A 789 -49.96 47.02 -18.88
CA ARG A 789 -49.23 48.29 -19.11
C ARG A 789 -49.46 48.82 -20.50
#